data_40eeb56d0a5cb1c36a18c8ca4d9f9d27
#
_entry.id   40eeb56d0a5cb1c36a18c8ca4d9f9d27
#
_cell.length_a   1.000
_cell.length_b   1.000
_cell.length_c   1.000
_cell.angle_alpha   90.00
_cell.angle_beta   90.00
_cell.angle_gamma   90.00
#
_symmetry.space_group_name_H-M   'P 1'
#
loop_
_entity.id
_entity.type
_entity.pdbx_description
1 polymer ?
#
loop_
_entity_poly.entity_id
_entity_poly.type
_entity_poly.pdbx_seq_one_letter_code
_entity_poly.pdbx_strand_id
1 'polypeptide(L)'
;MALNIAKERLRNLQSNWRELLPLAGGTILLLLGLFCAWQTWLIADESAAIEQVHLAQDQAVQAMSDEVAKQRGTVEEVLAGLNPATLMSDPARSAAALRQRLPQAKKLELYSGDLNEVLKANYREFGYAKAAQLMAAQSSEGVPLAQSVSYGNGDRRLSLVIPLGPPQQAQAWVWVELPFAPLRKRFDAISPAGGRLEFRQGDEHGNVQLFSNGSASAEAEATGKPVAGSVFSVGAGLPGAFIVLPRSWLLSGLLTLLGLGGSGYLLRLRRRAMPAPEFEEVALPTRIEKVPAAAKPAKPPLDQPPAPAAAATVEVDPSIFRAYDVRGVVGKTLSKEVAHALGQSIGAVMTEKGLREIVVGRDGRQSGPELAGALADGLRAAGIDVIDIGSVSTPVVYYAAYRLNTGCGVAVTGSHNPPDYNGFKIVVGGETLSEGAIQDLYQRIVGGALASDGHGSLRQVDVAPDYIEKIVSDVLAERRLKIVVDCGNGIPGAIAPQVLEGVGAEVITLYCDVDGNFPNHHPDPSDPHNLEDLILSVKRTGADLGIAFDGDGDRLGVVTRSGEIIYPDRLLMLFARDVLSRQPGATIIYDVKCTSHLKGQILDAGGSPLMWRTGHSLIKAKMRETGAELAGEMSGHFFFKERWYGFDDGIYAAARLLEILAGDLQGRSPEEIFATLPKSVSTPELKVELAEGEHYRFMDKLRQQANFDDAALTTIDGLRADWPDGWGLVRASNTTPVLVLRFEADDAVALKRIQQVFRQQLLAVDSKLQLPF
;
A
#
# COMPACT_ATOMS: atom_id res chain seq x y z
N MET A 1 -36.96 62.03 28.26
CA MET A 1 -35.97 61.65 29.28
C MET A 1 -35.13 60.42 28.87
N ALA A 2 -35.69 59.33 28.39
CA ALA A 2 -34.95 58.14 28.00
C ALA A 2 -33.97 58.38 26.83
N LEU A 3 -34.30 59.18 25.82
CA LEU A 3 -33.43 59.47 24.66
C LEU A 3 -32.17 60.30 25.03
N ASN A 4 -32.24 61.16 26.04
CA ASN A 4 -31.08 61.92 26.54
C ASN A 4 -30.12 61.07 27.35
N ILE A 5 -30.62 60.11 28.13
CA ILE A 5 -29.81 59.14 28.88
C ILE A 5 -29.07 58.21 27.93
N ALA A 6 -29.72 57.77 26.84
CA ALA A 6 -29.08 56.94 25.81
C ALA A 6 -27.97 57.69 25.03
N LYS A 7 -28.18 58.98 24.72
CA LYS A 7 -27.15 59.81 24.07
C LYS A 7 -25.98 60.10 25.00
N GLU A 8 -26.21 60.33 26.30
CA GLU A 8 -25.16 60.52 27.29
C GLU A 8 -24.35 59.21 27.53
N ARG A 9 -25.00 58.06 27.60
CA ARG A 9 -24.31 56.77 27.65
C ARG A 9 -23.48 56.52 26.40
N LEU A 10 -23.97 56.85 25.20
CA LEU A 10 -23.23 56.74 23.95
C LEU A 10 -22.02 57.69 23.89
N ARG A 11 -22.15 58.89 24.39
CA ARG A 11 -21.01 59.83 24.48
C ARG A 11 -19.96 59.39 25.49
N ASN A 12 -20.34 58.84 26.63
CA ASN A 12 -19.43 58.31 27.63
C ASN A 12 -18.75 56.98 27.12
N LEU A 13 -19.44 56.18 26.37
CA LEU A 13 -18.83 55.06 25.68
C LEU A 13 -17.81 55.52 24.63
N GLN A 14 -18.11 56.58 23.84
CA GLN A 14 -17.18 57.11 22.84
C GLN A 14 -15.95 57.79 23.45
N SER A 15 -16.03 58.37 24.61
CA SER A 15 -14.87 58.97 25.33
C SER A 15 -13.97 57.87 25.91
N ASN A 16 -14.54 56.84 26.51
CA ASN A 16 -13.78 55.71 27.07
C ASN A 16 -13.08 54.85 26.00
N TRP A 17 -13.65 54.72 24.80
CA TRP A 17 -13.02 54.02 23.71
C TRP A 17 -11.68 54.63 23.27
N ARG A 18 -11.56 55.95 23.26
CA ARG A 18 -10.32 56.66 22.89
C ARG A 18 -9.18 56.44 23.90
N GLU A 19 -9.50 56.15 25.15
CA GLU A 19 -8.53 55.85 26.21
C GLU A 19 -8.19 54.38 26.31
N LEU A 20 -9.16 53.51 26.03
CA LEU A 20 -8.99 52.03 26.08
C LEU A 20 -8.30 51.47 24.84
N LEU A 21 -8.49 52.06 23.66
CA LEU A 21 -7.92 51.59 22.39
C LEU A 21 -6.38 51.48 22.40
N PRO A 22 -5.60 52.48 22.87
CA PRO A 22 -4.14 52.34 22.94
C PRO A 22 -3.67 51.33 23.98
N LEU A 23 -4.44 51.12 25.06
CA LEU A 23 -4.13 50.11 26.06
C LEU A 23 -4.40 48.70 25.50
N ALA A 24 -5.57 48.48 24.94
CA ALA A 24 -5.94 47.18 24.34
C ALA A 24 -5.01 46.83 23.16
N GLY A 25 -4.78 47.81 22.25
CA GLY A 25 -3.86 47.63 21.13
C GLY A 25 -2.42 47.39 21.57
N GLY A 26 -1.94 48.11 22.57
CA GLY A 26 -0.61 47.94 23.15
C GLY A 26 -0.45 46.56 23.83
N THR A 27 -1.48 46.11 24.55
CA THR A 27 -1.47 44.79 25.19
C THR A 27 -1.50 43.66 24.16
N ILE A 28 -2.33 43.76 23.11
CA ILE A 28 -2.39 42.79 22.03
C ILE A 28 -1.04 42.71 21.31
N LEU A 29 -0.42 43.84 20.95
CA LEU A 29 0.89 43.88 20.33
C LEU A 29 1.99 43.32 21.23
N LEU A 30 1.90 43.51 22.55
CA LEU A 30 2.83 42.94 23.52
C LEU A 30 2.73 41.41 23.52
N LEU A 31 1.52 40.87 23.62
CA LEU A 31 1.29 39.43 23.60
C LEU A 31 1.72 38.81 22.25
N LEU A 32 1.41 39.49 21.15
CA LEU A 32 1.86 39.04 19.82
C LEU A 32 3.37 39.09 19.68
N GLY A 33 4.02 40.16 20.19
CA GLY A 33 5.48 40.28 20.19
C GLY A 33 6.17 39.17 21.04
N LEU A 34 5.61 38.89 22.22
CA LEU A 34 6.11 37.79 23.07
C LEU A 34 5.89 36.43 22.43
N PHE A 35 4.76 36.22 21.78
CA PHE A 35 4.51 34.98 21.00
C PHE A 35 5.51 34.86 19.86
N CYS A 36 5.75 35.92 19.09
CA CYS A 36 6.75 35.87 18.01
C CYS A 36 8.18 35.65 18.55
N ALA A 37 8.53 36.22 19.72
CA ALA A 37 9.82 36.00 20.38
C ALA A 37 9.99 34.51 20.77
N TRP A 38 8.95 33.90 21.35
CA TRP A 38 8.94 32.49 21.69
C TRP A 38 9.07 31.61 20.43
N GLN A 39 8.33 31.91 19.36
CA GLN A 39 8.45 31.22 18.10
C GLN A 39 9.85 31.37 17.46
N THR A 40 10.46 32.55 17.54
CA THR A 40 11.83 32.78 17.04
C THR A 40 12.85 31.94 17.79
N TRP A 41 12.67 31.81 19.12
CA TRP A 41 13.51 30.91 19.93
C TRP A 41 13.32 29.45 19.53
N LEU A 42 12.07 28.99 19.33
CA LEU A 42 11.80 27.63 18.88
C LEU A 42 12.42 27.32 17.51
N ILE A 43 12.37 28.25 16.56
CA ILE A 43 12.99 28.11 15.23
C ILE A 43 14.52 27.96 15.35
N ALA A 44 15.15 28.76 16.23
CA ALA A 44 16.59 28.70 16.44
C ALA A 44 17.03 27.39 17.12
N ASP A 45 16.27 26.95 18.12
CA ASP A 45 16.51 25.71 18.87
C ASP A 45 16.33 24.48 17.98
N GLU A 46 15.24 24.44 17.18
CA GLU A 46 14.99 23.38 16.17
C GLU A 46 16.14 23.31 15.15
N SER A 47 16.59 24.45 14.64
CA SER A 47 17.65 24.51 13.63
C SER A 47 18.98 23.97 14.17
N ALA A 48 19.33 24.30 15.42
CA ALA A 48 20.53 23.78 16.06
C ALA A 48 20.44 22.26 16.35
N ALA A 49 19.25 21.78 16.75
CA ALA A 49 19.04 20.36 16.97
C ALA A 49 19.11 19.56 15.66
N ILE A 50 18.58 20.07 14.56
CA ILE A 50 18.66 19.47 13.22
C ILE A 50 20.14 19.32 12.78
N GLU A 51 20.95 20.36 12.94
CA GLU A 51 22.37 20.32 12.59
C GLU A 51 23.12 19.23 13.39
N GLN A 52 22.82 19.09 14.68
CA GLN A 52 23.41 18.04 15.51
C GLN A 52 22.99 16.63 15.08
N VAL A 53 21.74 16.43 14.64
CA VAL A 53 21.26 15.16 14.12
C VAL A 53 21.98 14.81 12.81
N HIS A 54 22.17 15.77 11.90
CA HIS A 54 22.90 15.52 10.64
C HIS A 54 24.39 15.20 10.90
N LEU A 55 25.02 15.85 11.88
CA LEU A 55 26.39 15.48 12.30
C LEU A 55 26.45 14.05 12.85
N ALA A 56 25.48 13.65 13.66
CA ALA A 56 25.38 12.29 14.16
C ALA A 56 25.10 11.27 13.03
N GLN A 57 24.32 11.66 12.02
CA GLN A 57 24.09 10.87 10.81
C GLN A 57 25.41 10.63 10.05
N ASP A 58 26.22 11.66 9.83
CA ASP A 58 27.53 11.54 9.16
C ASP A 58 28.48 10.63 9.92
N GLN A 59 28.50 10.76 11.24
CA GLN A 59 29.29 9.86 12.11
C GLN A 59 28.80 8.41 12.00
N ALA A 60 27.48 8.18 11.90
CA ALA A 60 26.92 6.85 11.75
C ALA A 60 27.25 6.25 10.38
N VAL A 61 27.14 7.01 9.29
CA VAL A 61 27.55 6.58 7.95
C VAL A 61 29.00 6.14 7.93
N GLN A 62 29.91 6.97 8.48
CA GLN A 62 31.32 6.64 8.52
C GLN A 62 31.61 5.38 9.37
N ALA A 63 31.01 5.31 10.56
CA ALA A 63 31.21 4.16 11.46
C ALA A 63 30.69 2.84 10.87
N MET A 64 29.57 2.89 10.12
CA MET A 64 29.03 1.72 9.43
C MET A 64 29.85 1.33 8.22
N SER A 65 30.30 2.30 7.43
CA SER A 65 31.21 2.06 6.29
C SER A 65 32.53 1.40 6.74
N ASP A 66 33.13 1.91 7.80
CA ASP A 66 34.36 1.34 8.38
C ASP A 66 34.14 -0.10 8.89
N GLU A 67 32.99 -0.38 9.49
CA GLU A 67 32.73 -1.73 10.01
C GLU A 67 32.44 -2.72 8.85
N VAL A 68 31.72 -2.31 7.81
CA VAL A 68 31.49 -3.13 6.60
C VAL A 68 32.83 -3.42 5.90
N ALA A 69 33.66 -2.39 5.70
CA ALA A 69 35.00 -2.53 5.10
C ALA A 69 35.92 -3.44 5.92
N LYS A 70 35.91 -3.31 7.24
CA LYS A 70 36.68 -4.15 8.17
C LYS A 70 36.26 -5.62 8.07
N GLN A 71 34.94 -5.90 8.08
CA GLN A 71 34.44 -7.27 8.00
C GLN A 71 34.75 -7.88 6.63
N ARG A 72 34.61 -7.11 5.54
CA ARG A 72 35.03 -7.52 4.19
C ARG A 72 36.51 -7.81 4.13
N GLY A 73 37.36 -6.89 4.57
CA GLY A 73 38.83 -7.04 4.56
C GLY A 73 39.28 -8.28 5.32
N THR A 74 38.65 -8.61 6.46
CA THR A 74 38.98 -9.84 7.23
C THR A 74 38.68 -11.10 6.41
N VAL A 75 37.66 -11.12 5.58
CA VAL A 75 37.36 -12.26 4.69
C VAL A 75 38.36 -12.29 3.53
N GLU A 76 38.62 -11.14 2.91
CA GLU A 76 39.56 -11.01 1.79
C GLU A 76 41.00 -11.43 2.18
N GLU A 77 41.46 -11.08 3.37
CA GLU A 77 42.77 -11.52 3.89
C GLU A 77 42.89 -13.04 3.97
N VAL A 78 41.82 -13.73 4.40
CA VAL A 78 41.83 -15.21 4.47
C VAL A 78 41.78 -15.84 3.09
N LEU A 79 41.18 -15.17 2.12
CA LEU A 79 41.07 -15.63 0.74
C LEU A 79 42.29 -15.26 -0.12
N ALA A 80 43.13 -14.32 0.32
CA ALA A 80 44.25 -13.83 -0.43
C ALA A 80 45.25 -14.96 -0.79
N GLY A 81 45.65 -15.02 -2.05
CA GLY A 81 46.62 -16.00 -2.56
C GLY A 81 46.09 -17.43 -2.72
N LEU A 82 44.81 -17.69 -2.47
CA LEU A 82 44.23 -19.01 -2.70
C LEU A 82 43.94 -19.23 -4.19
N ASN A 83 44.17 -20.48 -4.67
CA ASN A 83 43.94 -20.83 -6.05
C ASN A 83 42.44 -21.26 -6.22
N PRO A 84 41.65 -20.53 -7.02
CA PRO A 84 40.24 -20.83 -7.24
C PRO A 84 39.98 -22.28 -7.74
N ALA A 85 40.79 -22.78 -8.68
CA ALA A 85 40.65 -24.12 -9.22
C ALA A 85 40.83 -25.21 -8.14
N THR A 86 41.73 -24.99 -7.19
CA THR A 86 41.93 -25.90 -6.06
C THR A 86 40.75 -25.88 -5.10
N LEU A 87 40.18 -24.71 -4.84
CA LEU A 87 39.01 -24.56 -3.98
C LEU A 87 37.78 -25.20 -4.58
N MET A 88 37.59 -25.10 -5.90
CA MET A 88 36.45 -25.61 -6.62
C MET A 88 36.55 -27.13 -6.95
N SER A 89 37.71 -27.77 -6.74
CA SER A 89 37.85 -29.23 -6.88
C SER A 89 37.02 -30.00 -5.85
N ASP A 90 36.82 -29.45 -4.65
CA ASP A 90 35.93 -29.97 -3.60
C ASP A 90 35.40 -28.74 -2.81
N PRO A 91 34.31 -28.08 -3.31
CA PRO A 91 33.80 -26.84 -2.72
C PRO A 91 33.36 -27.00 -1.25
N ALA A 92 32.75 -28.15 -0.90
CA ALA A 92 32.26 -28.40 0.45
C ALA A 92 33.42 -28.53 1.48
N ARG A 93 34.44 -29.27 1.10
CA ARG A 93 35.64 -29.45 1.95
C ARG A 93 36.42 -28.13 2.08
N SER A 94 36.54 -27.41 0.98
CA SER A 94 37.21 -26.11 0.95
C SER A 94 36.47 -25.07 1.81
N ALA A 95 35.14 -25.02 1.72
CA ALA A 95 34.30 -24.16 2.57
C ALA A 95 34.45 -24.48 4.05
N ALA A 96 34.52 -25.77 4.43
CA ALA A 96 34.73 -26.20 5.81
C ALA A 96 36.11 -25.77 6.32
N ALA A 97 37.17 -25.91 5.50
CA ALA A 97 38.53 -25.47 5.87
C ALA A 97 38.64 -23.95 5.99
N LEU A 98 38.01 -23.18 5.09
CA LEU A 98 37.95 -21.72 5.16
C LEU A 98 37.21 -21.24 6.40
N ARG A 99 36.10 -21.93 6.75
CA ARG A 99 35.33 -21.59 7.96
C ARG A 99 36.13 -21.80 9.25
N GLN A 100 37.08 -22.74 9.31
CA GLN A 100 38.00 -22.88 10.46
C GLN A 100 38.94 -21.68 10.59
N ARG A 101 39.30 -21.04 9.46
CA ARG A 101 40.13 -19.83 9.44
C ARG A 101 39.32 -18.54 9.67
N LEU A 102 37.98 -18.61 9.56
CA LEU A 102 37.03 -17.53 9.79
C LEU A 102 36.01 -17.95 10.88
N PRO A 103 36.42 -18.07 12.15
CA PRO A 103 35.54 -18.61 13.19
C PRO A 103 34.30 -17.77 13.47
N GLN A 104 34.29 -16.49 13.09
CA GLN A 104 33.13 -15.60 13.15
C GLN A 104 32.10 -15.89 12.05
N ALA A 105 32.44 -16.56 10.94
CA ALA A 105 31.51 -16.87 9.86
C ALA A 105 30.45 -17.89 10.32
N LYS A 106 29.21 -17.49 10.26
CA LYS A 106 28.06 -18.34 10.55
C LYS A 106 27.82 -19.36 9.43
N LYS A 107 28.05 -18.93 8.18
CA LYS A 107 27.93 -19.74 6.99
C LYS A 107 28.97 -19.29 5.96
N LEU A 108 29.54 -20.23 5.20
CA LEU A 108 30.47 -19.95 4.10
C LEU A 108 30.26 -21.01 3.03
N GLU A 109 30.07 -20.57 1.81
CA GLU A 109 29.82 -21.42 0.64
C GLU A 109 30.61 -20.90 -0.56
N LEU A 110 30.98 -21.82 -1.45
CA LEU A 110 31.74 -21.56 -2.68
C LEU A 110 30.90 -21.89 -3.89
N TYR A 111 30.98 -21.04 -4.90
CA TYR A 111 30.21 -21.15 -6.14
C TYR A 111 31.12 -20.99 -7.35
N SER A 112 30.77 -21.63 -8.49
CA SER A 112 31.47 -21.49 -9.77
C SER A 112 31.40 -20.05 -10.29
N GLY A 113 32.37 -19.68 -11.12
CA GLY A 113 32.40 -18.33 -11.70
C GLY A 113 31.18 -18.01 -12.58
N ASP A 114 30.60 -19.04 -13.23
CA ASP A 114 29.41 -18.94 -14.08
C ASP A 114 28.09 -19.07 -13.34
N LEU A 115 28.11 -19.36 -12.04
CA LEU A 115 26.93 -19.53 -11.17
C LEU A 115 25.87 -20.52 -11.68
N ASN A 116 26.25 -21.49 -12.54
CA ASN A 116 25.31 -22.44 -13.11
C ASN A 116 24.56 -23.28 -12.06
N GLU A 117 25.22 -23.62 -10.94
CA GLU A 117 24.58 -24.30 -9.81
C GLU A 117 23.53 -23.44 -9.10
N VAL A 118 23.70 -22.12 -9.10
CA VAL A 118 22.72 -21.16 -8.54
C VAL A 118 21.50 -21.08 -9.45
N LEU A 119 21.71 -20.99 -10.76
CA LEU A 119 20.62 -20.92 -11.75
C LEU A 119 19.73 -22.17 -11.75
N LYS A 120 20.31 -23.35 -11.45
CA LYS A 120 19.60 -24.64 -11.38
C LYS A 120 19.06 -24.98 -9.98
N ALA A 121 19.34 -24.18 -8.97
CA ALA A 121 19.00 -24.47 -7.60
C ALA A 121 17.48 -24.37 -7.33
N ASN A 122 17.01 -25.18 -6.39
CA ASN A 122 15.70 -24.96 -5.76
C ASN A 122 15.80 -23.78 -4.81
N TYR A 123 15.38 -22.58 -5.22
CA TYR A 123 15.54 -21.35 -4.44
C TYR A 123 14.80 -21.34 -3.10
N ARG A 124 13.79 -22.20 -2.91
CA ARG A 124 13.12 -22.36 -1.62
C ARG A 124 14.08 -22.94 -0.56
N GLU A 125 14.97 -23.84 -0.97
CA GLU A 125 15.98 -24.45 -0.09
C GLU A 125 17.30 -23.69 -0.11
N PHE A 126 17.67 -23.16 -1.28
CA PHE A 126 18.91 -22.41 -1.49
C PHE A 126 18.89 -21.03 -0.78
N GLY A 127 17.73 -20.37 -0.77
CA GLY A 127 17.52 -19.01 -0.26
C GLY A 127 17.54 -17.95 -1.36
N TYR A 128 16.39 -17.32 -1.58
CA TYR A 128 16.20 -16.28 -2.62
C TYR A 128 17.16 -15.09 -2.48
N ALA A 129 17.31 -14.53 -1.28
CA ALA A 129 18.19 -13.39 -1.04
C ALA A 129 19.66 -13.71 -1.37
N LYS A 130 20.10 -14.96 -1.09
CA LYS A 130 21.43 -15.42 -1.44
C LYS A 130 21.62 -15.55 -2.95
N ALA A 131 20.63 -16.12 -3.65
CA ALA A 131 20.67 -16.23 -5.10
C ALA A 131 20.74 -14.85 -5.76
N ALA A 132 19.87 -13.93 -5.34
CA ALA A 132 19.84 -12.56 -5.84
C ALA A 132 21.18 -11.84 -5.65
N GLN A 133 21.81 -11.96 -4.47
CA GLN A 133 23.10 -11.34 -4.18
C GLN A 133 24.23 -11.91 -5.05
N LEU A 134 24.26 -13.24 -5.28
CA LEU A 134 25.24 -13.87 -6.15
C LEU A 134 25.08 -13.43 -7.61
N MET A 135 23.87 -13.40 -8.11
CA MET A 135 23.58 -12.96 -9.47
C MET A 135 23.88 -11.47 -9.68
N ALA A 136 23.48 -10.61 -8.73
CA ALA A 136 23.84 -9.20 -8.76
C ALA A 136 25.35 -8.97 -8.74
N ALA A 137 26.10 -9.81 -8.03
CA ALA A 137 27.55 -9.75 -8.00
C ALA A 137 28.19 -10.07 -9.36
N GLN A 138 27.60 -10.98 -10.13
CA GLN A 138 28.06 -11.36 -11.47
C GLN A 138 27.77 -10.27 -12.50
N SER A 139 26.63 -9.57 -12.39
CA SER A 139 26.20 -8.53 -13.31
C SER A 139 26.77 -7.14 -13.02
N SER A 140 27.32 -6.89 -11.81
CA SER A 140 27.84 -5.59 -11.42
C SER A 140 29.24 -5.32 -11.93
N GLU A 141 29.47 -4.09 -12.44
CA GLU A 141 30.81 -3.63 -12.85
C GLU A 141 31.75 -3.34 -11.66
N GLY A 142 31.24 -3.44 -10.43
CA GLY A 142 31.94 -3.07 -9.19
C GLY A 142 32.06 -4.21 -8.16
N VAL A 143 32.49 -3.86 -6.95
CA VAL A 143 32.57 -4.78 -5.82
C VAL A 143 31.15 -5.13 -5.36
N PRO A 144 30.81 -6.43 -5.22
CA PRO A 144 29.48 -6.83 -4.77
C PRO A 144 29.12 -6.21 -3.42
N LEU A 145 27.91 -5.64 -3.33
CA LEU A 145 27.45 -4.90 -2.15
C LEU A 145 27.11 -5.83 -0.98
N ALA A 146 27.48 -5.42 0.23
CA ALA A 146 27.08 -6.09 1.46
C ALA A 146 25.59 -5.87 1.73
N GLN A 147 24.88 -6.92 2.19
CA GLN A 147 23.46 -6.83 2.55
C GLN A 147 23.14 -7.59 3.84
N SER A 148 21.98 -7.35 4.44
CA SER A 148 21.51 -8.15 5.58
C SER A 148 20.57 -9.26 5.12
N VAL A 149 20.69 -10.43 5.76
CA VAL A 149 19.79 -11.55 5.61
C VAL A 149 19.12 -11.82 6.95
N SER A 150 17.78 -11.91 6.96
CA SER A 150 16.99 -12.17 8.16
C SER A 150 16.45 -13.60 8.12
N TYR A 151 16.53 -14.30 9.25
CA TYR A 151 15.98 -15.63 9.44
C TYR A 151 14.73 -15.58 10.33
N GLY A 152 13.83 -16.53 10.18
CA GLY A 152 12.51 -16.53 10.83
C GLY A 152 12.50 -16.51 12.36
N ASN A 153 13.65 -16.71 13.00
CA ASN A 153 13.84 -16.59 14.46
C ASN A 153 14.36 -15.20 14.91
N GLY A 154 14.34 -14.20 14.02
CA GLY A 154 14.90 -12.86 14.28
C GLY A 154 16.42 -12.77 14.22
N ASP A 155 17.14 -13.86 13.87
CA ASP A 155 18.58 -13.85 13.65
C ASP A 155 18.88 -13.11 12.33
N ARG A 156 19.58 -11.97 12.44
CA ARG A 156 20.00 -11.16 11.29
C ARG A 156 21.50 -11.27 11.11
N ARG A 157 21.95 -11.45 9.87
CA ARG A 157 23.34 -11.64 9.51
C ARG A 157 23.75 -10.70 8.40
N LEU A 158 25.01 -10.29 8.38
CA LEU A 158 25.64 -9.58 7.29
C LEU A 158 26.10 -10.60 6.25
N SER A 159 25.63 -10.46 5.02
CA SER A 159 26.00 -11.32 3.90
C SER A 159 26.94 -10.57 2.96
N LEU A 160 28.04 -11.20 2.60
CA LEU A 160 29.05 -10.70 1.67
C LEU A 160 29.23 -11.71 0.54
N VAL A 161 29.43 -11.19 -0.68
CA VAL A 161 29.91 -11.97 -1.84
C VAL A 161 31.29 -11.44 -2.22
N ILE A 162 32.26 -12.34 -2.34
CA ILE A 162 33.64 -11.99 -2.66
C ILE A 162 34.11 -12.78 -3.87
N PRO A 163 34.54 -12.13 -4.96
CA PRO A 163 35.07 -12.79 -6.14
C PRO A 163 36.46 -13.35 -5.87
N LEU A 164 36.76 -14.52 -6.37
CA LEU A 164 38.11 -15.07 -6.47
C LEU A 164 38.67 -14.78 -7.87
N GLY A 165 39.46 -13.74 -7.97
CA GLY A 165 39.94 -13.10 -9.20
C GLY A 165 39.28 -11.73 -9.45
N PRO A 166 39.59 -11.09 -10.60
CA PRO A 166 38.94 -9.84 -10.97
C PRO A 166 37.42 -10.02 -11.07
N PRO A 167 36.57 -9.10 -10.56
CA PRO A 167 35.12 -9.29 -10.50
C PRO A 167 34.48 -9.64 -11.85
N GLN A 168 34.94 -9.03 -12.94
CA GLN A 168 34.43 -9.29 -14.30
C GLN A 168 34.89 -10.63 -14.89
N GLN A 169 35.85 -11.32 -14.27
CA GLN A 169 36.40 -12.61 -14.66
C GLN A 169 36.58 -13.51 -13.46
N ALA A 170 35.64 -13.45 -12.50
CA ALA A 170 35.71 -14.25 -11.30
C ALA A 170 35.66 -15.73 -11.67
N GLN A 171 36.68 -16.48 -11.22
CA GLN A 171 36.77 -17.92 -11.44
C GLN A 171 35.91 -18.70 -10.41
N ALA A 172 35.64 -18.10 -9.28
CA ALA A 172 34.72 -18.59 -8.25
C ALA A 172 34.22 -17.44 -7.40
N TRP A 173 33.11 -17.67 -6.70
CA TRP A 173 32.50 -16.74 -5.76
C TRP A 173 32.47 -17.33 -4.36
N VAL A 174 32.80 -16.55 -3.36
CA VAL A 174 32.66 -16.91 -1.95
C VAL A 174 31.51 -16.12 -1.36
N TRP A 175 30.46 -16.83 -0.92
CA TRP A 175 29.37 -16.25 -0.17
C TRP A 175 29.56 -16.54 1.32
N VAL A 176 29.51 -15.49 2.17
CA VAL A 176 29.76 -15.64 3.60
C VAL A 176 28.75 -14.85 4.41
N GLU A 177 28.23 -15.46 5.49
CA GLU A 177 27.42 -14.80 6.50
C GLU A 177 28.21 -14.55 7.77
N LEU A 178 28.20 -13.29 8.22
CA LEU A 178 28.85 -12.82 9.43
C LEU A 178 27.82 -12.32 10.45
N PRO A 179 28.17 -12.25 11.75
CA PRO A 179 27.26 -11.67 12.74
C PRO A 179 26.94 -10.20 12.43
N PHE A 180 25.68 -9.82 12.56
CA PHE A 180 25.21 -8.44 12.38
C PHE A 180 25.41 -7.57 13.63
N ALA A 181 25.62 -8.21 14.78
CA ALA A 181 25.76 -7.55 16.07
C ALA A 181 26.86 -6.46 16.15
N PRO A 182 28.03 -6.59 15.50
CA PRO A 182 29.04 -5.52 15.50
C PRO A 182 28.53 -4.21 14.86
N LEU A 183 27.81 -4.30 13.75
CA LEU A 183 27.19 -3.14 13.10
C LEU A 183 26.19 -2.47 14.05
N ARG A 184 25.27 -3.25 14.63
CA ARG A 184 24.29 -2.73 15.58
C ARG A 184 24.95 -2.06 16.78
N LYS A 185 25.95 -2.70 17.39
CA LYS A 185 26.67 -2.15 18.55
C LYS A 185 27.33 -0.79 18.25
N ARG A 186 27.94 -0.63 17.07
CA ARG A 186 28.52 0.64 16.66
C ARG A 186 27.48 1.72 16.42
N PHE A 187 26.37 1.35 15.79
CA PHE A 187 25.29 2.28 15.53
C PHE A 187 24.62 2.76 16.82
N ASP A 188 24.31 1.85 17.74
CA ASP A 188 23.69 2.16 19.03
C ASP A 188 24.57 3.05 19.94
N ALA A 189 25.89 3.09 19.69
CA ALA A 189 26.83 3.94 20.42
C ALA A 189 26.79 5.43 20.00
N ILE A 190 26.09 5.77 18.91
CA ILE A 190 26.02 7.14 18.39
C ILE A 190 24.75 7.79 18.90
N SER A 191 24.88 8.92 19.62
CA SER A 191 23.73 9.66 20.16
C SER A 191 23.18 10.64 19.12
N PRO A 192 21.89 10.58 18.77
CA PRO A 192 21.26 11.47 17.81
C PRO A 192 20.79 12.82 18.40
N ALA A 193 21.30 13.23 19.57
CA ALA A 193 21.08 14.55 20.18
C ALA A 193 19.62 15.05 20.20
N GLY A 194 18.67 14.16 20.55
CA GLY A 194 17.23 14.48 20.61
C GLY A 194 16.43 14.14 19.35
N GLY A 195 17.10 13.86 18.24
CA GLY A 195 16.48 13.30 17.02
C GLY A 195 16.47 11.77 17.02
N ARG A 196 16.47 11.19 15.83
CA ARG A 196 16.51 9.75 15.58
C ARG A 196 17.46 9.43 14.44
N LEU A 197 18.21 8.36 14.56
CA LEU A 197 18.94 7.73 13.45
C LEU A 197 18.29 6.42 13.09
N GLU A 198 18.20 6.13 11.80
CA GLU A 198 17.65 4.89 11.27
C GLU A 198 18.69 4.20 10.40
N PHE A 199 18.99 2.95 10.71
CA PHE A 199 19.81 2.12 9.84
C PHE A 199 18.86 1.36 8.91
N ARG A 200 19.01 1.59 7.62
CA ARG A 200 18.10 1.12 6.57
C ARG A 200 18.85 0.26 5.56
N GLN A 201 18.13 -0.63 4.90
CA GLN A 201 18.61 -1.38 3.74
C GLN A 201 17.79 -1.00 2.53
N GLY A 202 18.44 -0.62 1.44
CA GLY A 202 17.85 -0.10 0.20
C GLY A 202 18.55 1.17 -0.26
N ASP A 203 18.07 1.79 -1.32
CA ASP A 203 18.61 3.04 -1.88
C ASP A 203 17.84 4.29 -1.41
N GLU A 204 18.07 5.43 -2.08
CA GLU A 204 17.50 6.73 -1.73
C GLU A 204 15.97 6.77 -1.87
N HIS A 205 15.36 5.84 -2.62
CA HIS A 205 13.95 5.86 -2.99
C HIS A 205 13.10 4.80 -2.25
N GLY A 206 13.73 3.83 -1.58
CA GLY A 206 13.01 2.80 -0.84
C GLY A 206 13.88 2.05 0.16
N ASN A 207 13.63 2.25 1.45
CA ASN A 207 14.45 1.72 2.52
C ASN A 207 13.64 0.90 3.54
N VAL A 208 14.10 -0.32 3.83
CA VAL A 208 13.59 -1.09 4.98
C VAL A 208 14.39 -0.70 6.22
N GLN A 209 13.73 -0.15 7.22
CA GLN A 209 14.35 0.12 8.50
C GLN A 209 14.75 -1.19 9.19
N LEU A 210 16.04 -1.38 9.42
CA LEU A 210 16.57 -2.54 10.12
C LEU A 210 16.54 -2.34 11.64
N PHE A 211 16.91 -1.16 12.10
CA PHE A 211 16.83 -0.69 13.50
C PHE A 211 16.96 0.82 13.56
N SER A 212 16.62 1.40 14.70
CA SER A 212 16.75 2.83 14.95
C SER A 212 17.29 3.11 16.36
N ASN A 213 17.84 4.31 16.53
CA ASN A 213 18.34 4.84 17.80
C ASN A 213 17.86 6.28 17.97
N GLY A 214 17.30 6.64 19.12
CA GLY A 214 16.84 7.99 19.44
C GLY A 214 15.33 8.11 19.64
N SER A 215 14.79 9.32 19.47
CA SER A 215 13.40 9.67 19.79
C SER A 215 12.40 9.08 18.77
N ALA A 216 11.37 8.39 19.27
CA ALA A 216 10.30 7.85 18.43
C ALA A 216 9.40 8.95 17.81
N SER A 217 9.38 10.15 18.40
CA SER A 217 8.58 11.29 17.93
C SER A 217 9.26 12.14 16.85
N ALA A 218 10.54 11.86 16.54
CA ALA A 218 11.26 12.57 15.49
C ALA A 218 10.77 12.10 14.10
N GLU A 219 10.43 13.06 13.24
CA GLU A 219 9.94 12.83 11.88
C GLU A 219 11.11 12.38 10.99
N ALA A 220 10.97 11.20 10.38
CA ALA A 220 12.03 10.61 9.58
C ALA A 220 12.15 11.32 8.22
N GLU A 221 13.38 11.67 7.83
CA GLU A 221 13.66 12.11 6.46
C GLU A 221 13.47 10.95 5.46
N ALA A 222 12.92 11.27 4.31
CA ALA A 222 12.66 10.27 3.26
C ALA A 222 13.99 9.66 2.75
N THR A 223 15.03 10.48 2.55
CA THR A 223 16.33 10.07 2.02
C THR A 223 17.32 9.76 3.13
N GLY A 224 18.04 8.64 2.98
CA GLY A 224 19.16 8.29 3.85
C GLY A 224 20.51 8.48 3.15
N LYS A 225 21.58 8.73 3.91
CA LYS A 225 22.95 8.79 3.37
C LYS A 225 23.50 7.37 3.19
N PRO A 226 24.05 7.02 2.00
CA PRO A 226 24.53 5.66 1.71
C PRO A 226 25.75 5.26 2.53
N VAL A 227 25.82 3.99 2.90
CA VAL A 227 26.96 3.35 3.58
C VAL A 227 27.83 2.66 2.53
N ALA A 228 29.08 3.07 2.41
CA ALA A 228 29.98 2.61 1.37
C ALA A 228 30.16 1.07 1.36
N GLY A 229 30.16 0.49 0.16
CA GLY A 229 30.34 -0.96 -0.05
C GLY A 229 29.15 -1.83 0.38
N SER A 230 27.97 -1.24 0.54
CA SER A 230 26.77 -1.95 0.99
C SER A 230 25.50 -1.37 0.36
N VAL A 231 24.39 -2.10 0.50
CA VAL A 231 23.03 -1.64 0.21
C VAL A 231 22.40 -0.95 1.43
N PHE A 232 23.19 -0.51 2.39
CA PHE A 232 22.70 0.18 3.59
C PHE A 232 22.73 1.69 3.44
N SER A 233 21.84 2.34 4.18
CA SER A 233 21.83 3.79 4.35
C SER A 233 21.51 4.16 5.80
N VAL A 234 21.86 5.39 6.18
CA VAL A 234 21.52 5.96 7.48
C VAL A 234 20.57 7.12 7.25
N GLY A 235 19.32 6.95 7.68
CA GLY A 235 18.31 8.01 7.71
C GLY A 235 18.41 8.84 8.98
N ALA A 236 18.00 10.11 8.90
CA ALA A 236 17.82 10.99 10.04
C ALA A 236 16.33 11.17 10.35
N GLY A 237 15.98 11.22 11.64
CA GLY A 237 14.69 11.65 12.12
C GLY A 237 14.85 12.98 12.84
N LEU A 238 14.16 14.01 12.34
CA LEU A 238 14.33 15.37 12.82
C LEU A 238 13.37 15.66 13.97
N PRO A 239 13.82 16.35 15.04
CA PRO A 239 12.92 16.82 16.08
C PRO A 239 12.05 17.93 15.52
N GLY A 240 10.72 17.81 15.65
CA GLY A 240 9.76 18.83 15.22
C GLY A 240 9.30 19.70 16.38
N ALA A 241 9.32 21.04 16.21
CA ALA A 241 8.69 21.98 17.11
C ALA A 241 7.38 22.50 16.50
N PHE A 242 6.39 22.84 17.35
CA PHE A 242 5.16 23.47 16.88
C PHE A 242 5.42 24.94 16.51
N ILE A 243 5.71 25.18 15.23
CA ILE A 243 6.03 26.50 14.68
C ILE A 243 4.89 26.94 13.77
N VAL A 244 4.29 28.09 14.12
CA VAL A 244 3.18 28.72 13.36
C VAL A 244 3.70 29.79 12.39
N LEU A 245 4.85 30.40 12.69
CA LEU A 245 5.48 31.41 11.83
C LEU A 245 6.33 30.75 10.74
N PRO A 246 6.55 31.43 9.60
CA PRO A 246 7.50 30.96 8.60
C PRO A 246 8.87 30.66 9.23
N ARG A 247 9.49 29.55 8.87
CA ARG A 247 10.79 29.06 9.42
C ARG A 247 11.98 29.93 8.97
N SER A 248 11.86 31.25 9.21
CA SER A 248 12.90 32.25 8.94
C SER A 248 13.10 33.06 10.21
N TRP A 249 14.23 32.85 10.87
CA TRP A 249 14.56 33.60 12.11
C TRP A 249 14.66 35.11 11.89
N LEU A 250 15.01 35.58 10.69
CA LEU A 250 15.03 37.02 10.33
C LEU A 250 13.63 37.58 10.28
N LEU A 251 12.68 36.87 9.63
CA LEU A 251 11.29 37.33 9.51
C LEU A 251 10.58 37.29 10.86
N SER A 252 10.72 36.22 11.62
CA SER A 252 10.13 36.07 12.95
C SER A 252 10.73 37.05 13.96
N GLY A 253 12.04 37.32 13.90
CA GLY A 253 12.73 38.34 14.68
C GLY A 253 12.24 39.77 14.35
N LEU A 254 12.03 40.06 13.05
CA LEU A 254 11.46 41.34 12.63
C LEU A 254 10.03 41.52 13.18
N LEU A 255 9.18 40.52 13.10
CA LEU A 255 7.83 40.54 13.67
C LEU A 255 7.84 40.73 15.19
N THR A 256 8.79 40.10 15.88
CA THR A 256 9.03 40.30 17.31
C THR A 256 9.34 41.79 17.63
N LEU A 257 10.29 42.37 16.89
CA LEU A 257 10.67 43.78 17.07
C LEU A 257 9.51 44.76 16.78
N LEU A 258 8.73 44.47 15.72
CA LEU A 258 7.55 45.29 15.38
C LEU A 258 6.45 45.15 16.43
N GLY A 259 6.20 43.96 16.97
CA GLY A 259 5.22 43.73 18.03
C GLY A 259 5.60 44.45 19.34
N LEU A 260 6.82 44.23 19.82
CA LEU A 260 7.31 44.85 21.07
C LEU A 260 7.49 46.38 20.94
N GLY A 261 8.06 46.84 19.81
CA GLY A 261 8.25 48.27 19.53
C GLY A 261 6.91 49.02 19.36
N GLY A 262 5.96 48.43 18.63
CA GLY A 262 4.60 48.93 18.46
C GLY A 262 3.84 49.04 19.79
N SER A 263 3.97 48.00 20.64
CA SER A 263 3.41 48.01 21.99
C SER A 263 3.98 49.17 22.82
N GLY A 264 5.31 49.29 22.88
CA GLY A 264 5.99 50.37 23.61
C GLY A 264 5.57 51.77 23.13
N TYR A 265 5.40 51.94 21.80
CA TYR A 265 4.95 53.21 21.21
C TYR A 265 3.51 53.53 21.61
N LEU A 266 2.57 52.61 21.55
CA LEU A 266 1.16 52.81 21.92
C LEU A 266 1.02 53.08 23.43
N LEU A 267 1.75 52.40 24.29
CA LEU A 267 1.77 52.63 25.73
C LEU A 267 2.38 53.99 26.09
N ARG A 268 3.38 54.46 25.32
CA ARG A 268 3.98 55.77 25.50
C ARG A 268 3.03 56.91 25.05
N LEU A 269 2.26 56.72 24.00
CA LEU A 269 1.21 57.65 23.58
C LEU A 269 0.15 57.83 24.67
N ARG A 270 -0.25 56.75 25.35
CA ARG A 270 -1.17 56.82 26.49
C ARG A 270 -0.61 57.62 27.64
N ARG A 271 0.68 57.45 28.01
CA ARG A 271 1.32 58.24 29.09
C ARG A 271 1.36 59.74 28.81
N ARG A 272 1.34 60.15 27.54
CA ARG A 272 1.30 61.57 27.15
C ARG A 272 -0.12 62.20 27.16
N ALA A 273 -1.17 61.36 27.17
CA ALA A 273 -2.56 61.76 27.09
C ALA A 273 -3.30 61.76 28.44
N MET A 274 -2.63 61.42 29.58
CA MET A 274 -3.26 61.44 30.92
C MET A 274 -2.97 62.72 31.67
N PRO A 275 -4.00 63.52 32.05
CA PRO A 275 -3.88 64.50 33.14
C PRO A 275 -3.83 63.78 34.49
N ALA A 276 -3.19 64.38 35.51
CA ALA A 276 -3.02 63.82 36.85
C ALA A 276 -4.37 63.48 37.50
N PRO A 277 -4.49 62.37 38.26
CA PRO A 277 -5.76 62.01 38.88
C PRO A 277 -6.09 62.87 40.10
N GLU A 278 -7.27 63.47 40.10
CA GLU A 278 -7.95 63.87 41.32
C GLU A 278 -8.71 62.69 41.91
N PHE A 279 -8.43 62.37 43.17
CA PHE A 279 -9.14 61.34 43.91
C PHE A 279 -10.41 61.92 44.53
N GLU A 280 -11.56 61.41 44.10
CA GLU A 280 -12.83 61.67 44.84
C GLU A 280 -13.35 60.29 45.31
N GLU A 281 -13.53 60.18 46.62
CA GLU A 281 -13.98 59.02 47.39
C GLU A 281 -15.50 58.88 47.25
N VAL A 282 -15.98 57.80 46.62
CA VAL A 282 -17.43 57.48 46.57
C VAL A 282 -17.70 56.09 47.15
N ALA A 283 -18.50 56.13 48.22
CA ALA A 283 -18.93 54.97 49.00
C ALA A 283 -19.81 53.97 48.21
N LEU A 284 -19.63 52.75 48.54
CA LEU A 284 -20.39 51.56 48.02
C LEU A 284 -21.77 51.42 48.70
N PRO A 285 -22.87 51.17 48.01
CA PRO A 285 -24.08 50.62 48.59
C PRO A 285 -24.17 49.09 48.45
N THR A 286 -24.27 48.49 49.61
CA THR A 286 -24.65 47.07 49.78
C THR A 286 -26.15 46.89 49.58
N ARG A 287 -26.58 46.07 48.64
CA ARG A 287 -27.72 45.16 48.80
C ARG A 287 -27.96 44.30 47.55
N ILE A 288 -27.80 42.99 47.69
CA ILE A 288 -28.20 42.00 46.69
C ILE A 288 -29.59 41.50 47.09
N GLU A 289 -30.59 41.76 46.27
CA GLU A 289 -31.89 41.11 46.35
C GLU A 289 -31.90 39.84 45.48
N LYS A 290 -32.29 38.72 46.09
CA LYS A 290 -32.47 37.43 45.41
C LYS A 290 -33.75 37.44 44.59
N VAL A 291 -33.63 37.06 43.29
CA VAL A 291 -34.76 36.75 42.40
C VAL A 291 -35.15 35.28 42.57
N PRO A 292 -36.44 34.95 42.70
CA PRO A 292 -36.87 33.55 42.86
C PRO A 292 -36.75 32.72 41.57
N ALA A 293 -36.35 31.46 41.75
CA ALA A 293 -36.21 30.48 40.65
C ALA A 293 -37.60 30.10 40.08
N ALA A 294 -37.74 30.18 38.76
CA ALA A 294 -38.89 29.69 38.04
C ALA A 294 -38.94 28.14 38.04
N ALA A 295 -40.13 27.61 38.25
CA ALA A 295 -40.41 26.18 38.28
C ALA A 295 -40.20 25.46 36.93
N LYS A 296 -39.59 24.30 36.95
CA LYS A 296 -39.47 23.37 35.79
C LYS A 296 -40.84 22.80 35.42
N PRO A 297 -41.19 22.70 34.16
CA PRO A 297 -42.38 21.98 33.72
C PRO A 297 -42.20 20.43 33.92
N ALA A 298 -43.28 19.79 34.34
CA ALA A 298 -43.35 18.37 34.58
C ALA A 298 -43.21 17.56 33.27
N LYS A 299 -42.47 16.46 33.33
CA LYS A 299 -42.39 15.48 32.25
C LYS A 299 -43.73 14.71 32.13
N PRO A 300 -44.17 14.41 30.88
CA PRO A 300 -45.26 13.46 30.69
C PRO A 300 -44.82 12.01 31.01
N PRO A 301 -45.77 11.11 31.30
CA PRO A 301 -45.45 9.73 31.71
C PRO A 301 -44.77 8.94 30.57
N LEU A 302 -43.73 8.18 30.91
CA LEU A 302 -43.11 7.22 29.98
C LEU A 302 -44.11 6.13 29.63
N ASP A 303 -44.47 5.99 28.38
CA ASP A 303 -45.04 4.78 27.84
C ASP A 303 -43.98 3.65 27.90
N GLN A 304 -44.39 2.51 28.35
CA GLN A 304 -43.54 1.30 28.37
C GLN A 304 -43.16 0.90 26.96
N PRO A 305 -41.90 0.54 26.70
CA PRO A 305 -41.51 0.04 25.40
C PRO A 305 -42.27 -1.26 25.10
N PRO A 306 -42.72 -1.47 23.84
CA PRO A 306 -43.31 -2.77 23.48
C PRO A 306 -42.27 -3.87 23.63
N ALA A 307 -42.71 -5.05 24.05
CA ALA A 307 -41.89 -6.25 24.16
C ALA A 307 -41.14 -6.53 22.85
N PRO A 308 -39.88 -7.03 22.90
CA PRO A 308 -39.12 -7.29 21.71
C PRO A 308 -39.90 -8.25 20.81
N ALA A 309 -40.18 -7.79 19.58
CA ALA A 309 -40.68 -8.65 18.54
C ALA A 309 -39.63 -9.73 18.28
N ALA A 310 -40.05 -11.00 18.23
CA ALA A 310 -39.20 -12.12 17.88
C ALA A 310 -38.44 -11.76 16.59
N ALA A 311 -37.11 -11.81 16.61
CA ALA A 311 -36.25 -11.49 15.49
C ALA A 311 -36.70 -12.35 14.30
N ALA A 312 -37.19 -11.70 13.25
CA ALA A 312 -37.48 -12.37 11.98
C ALA A 312 -36.14 -12.91 11.47
N THR A 313 -36.06 -14.23 11.35
CA THR A 313 -34.87 -14.88 10.76
C THR A 313 -34.76 -14.42 9.31
N VAL A 314 -33.70 -13.66 9.00
CA VAL A 314 -33.41 -13.23 7.62
C VAL A 314 -32.99 -14.49 6.86
N GLU A 315 -33.73 -14.83 5.81
CA GLU A 315 -33.33 -15.92 4.91
C GLU A 315 -32.15 -15.45 4.07
N VAL A 316 -31.01 -16.12 4.18
CA VAL A 316 -29.75 -15.76 3.53
C VAL A 316 -29.24 -16.92 2.70
N ASP A 317 -29.04 -16.68 1.42
CA ASP A 317 -28.45 -17.66 0.51
C ASP A 317 -26.95 -17.85 0.81
N PRO A 318 -26.51 -19.07 1.19
CA PRO A 318 -25.10 -19.34 1.52
C PRO A 318 -24.15 -19.09 0.33
N SER A 319 -24.63 -19.16 -0.89
CA SER A 319 -23.82 -19.01 -2.11
C SER A 319 -23.24 -17.61 -2.31
N ILE A 320 -23.79 -16.59 -1.63
CA ILE A 320 -23.27 -15.23 -1.69
C ILE A 320 -22.00 -15.04 -0.86
N PHE A 321 -21.74 -15.89 0.15
CA PHE A 321 -20.55 -15.85 1.00
C PHE A 321 -19.41 -16.63 0.36
N ARG A 322 -18.67 -15.95 -0.52
CA ARG A 322 -17.62 -16.54 -1.34
C ARG A 322 -16.28 -16.60 -0.60
N ALA A 323 -15.24 -17.07 -1.30
CA ALA A 323 -13.91 -17.27 -0.70
C ALA A 323 -13.25 -15.96 -0.19
N TYR A 324 -13.60 -14.79 -0.74
CA TYR A 324 -12.93 -13.53 -0.40
C TYR A 324 -13.84 -12.29 -0.42
N ASP A 325 -15.13 -12.45 -0.67
CA ASP A 325 -16.13 -11.37 -0.59
C ASP A 325 -17.54 -11.95 -0.35
N VAL A 326 -18.50 -11.07 -0.10
CA VAL A 326 -19.92 -11.39 -0.16
C VAL A 326 -20.47 -10.79 -1.45
N ARG A 327 -21.10 -11.61 -2.33
CA ARG A 327 -21.56 -11.15 -3.63
C ARG A 327 -22.81 -11.88 -4.12
N GLY A 328 -23.81 -11.13 -4.52
CA GLY A 328 -25.09 -11.69 -4.96
C GLY A 328 -25.80 -10.85 -6.01
N VAL A 329 -26.91 -11.41 -6.54
CA VAL A 329 -27.81 -10.73 -7.46
C VAL A 329 -28.85 -9.96 -6.64
N VAL A 330 -28.91 -8.65 -6.85
CA VAL A 330 -29.81 -7.75 -6.11
C VAL A 330 -31.27 -8.12 -6.38
N GLY A 331 -32.05 -8.21 -5.31
CA GLY A 331 -33.47 -8.61 -5.38
C GLY A 331 -33.71 -10.12 -5.54
N LYS A 332 -32.65 -10.95 -5.65
CA LYS A 332 -32.74 -12.42 -5.66
C LYS A 332 -32.03 -13.03 -4.46
N THR A 333 -30.70 -12.89 -4.40
CA THR A 333 -29.87 -13.46 -3.33
C THR A 333 -29.30 -12.40 -2.39
N LEU A 334 -29.33 -11.14 -2.80
CA LEU A 334 -28.86 -9.99 -2.03
C LEU A 334 -29.97 -8.95 -1.88
N SER A 335 -30.32 -8.60 -0.64
CA SER A 335 -31.31 -7.58 -0.29
C SER A 335 -30.80 -6.64 0.79
N LYS A 336 -31.54 -5.58 1.09
CA LYS A 336 -31.21 -4.65 2.18
C LYS A 336 -31.28 -5.31 3.57
N GLU A 337 -32.16 -6.29 3.75
CA GLU A 337 -32.26 -7.06 4.99
C GLU A 337 -31.01 -7.90 5.21
N VAL A 338 -30.49 -8.52 4.13
CA VAL A 338 -29.21 -9.26 4.15
C VAL A 338 -28.05 -8.29 4.44
N ALA A 339 -28.03 -7.11 3.82
CA ALA A 339 -27.01 -6.10 4.06
C ALA A 339 -27.03 -5.59 5.52
N HIS A 340 -28.21 -5.38 6.10
CA HIS A 340 -28.38 -4.99 7.49
C HIS A 340 -27.87 -6.10 8.44
N ALA A 341 -28.28 -7.35 8.22
CA ALA A 341 -27.82 -8.48 9.04
C ALA A 341 -26.31 -8.69 8.92
N LEU A 342 -25.74 -8.47 7.73
CA LEU A 342 -24.29 -8.49 7.51
C LEU A 342 -23.59 -7.38 8.33
N GLY A 343 -24.16 -6.17 8.35
CA GLY A 343 -23.65 -5.07 9.18
C GLY A 343 -23.62 -5.42 10.67
N GLN A 344 -24.68 -6.04 11.19
CA GLN A 344 -24.73 -6.53 12.57
C GLN A 344 -23.69 -7.62 12.85
N SER A 345 -23.51 -8.55 11.91
CA SER A 345 -22.51 -9.63 12.01
C SER A 345 -21.08 -9.09 12.01
N ILE A 346 -20.75 -8.15 11.10
CA ILE A 346 -19.45 -7.46 11.09
C ILE A 346 -19.24 -6.70 12.40
N GLY A 347 -20.26 -5.97 12.87
CA GLY A 347 -20.20 -5.23 14.12
C GLY A 347 -19.93 -6.13 15.34
N ALA A 348 -20.50 -7.33 15.37
CA ALA A 348 -20.21 -8.33 16.42
C ALA A 348 -18.73 -8.74 16.39
N VAL A 349 -18.18 -9.06 15.21
CA VAL A 349 -16.75 -9.39 15.05
C VAL A 349 -15.85 -8.23 15.47
N MET A 350 -16.22 -6.99 15.12
CA MET A 350 -15.47 -5.79 15.51
C MET A 350 -15.48 -5.59 17.02
N THR A 351 -16.63 -5.78 17.66
CA THR A 351 -16.78 -5.66 19.12
C THR A 351 -15.91 -6.68 19.85
N GLU A 352 -15.88 -7.94 19.39
CA GLU A 352 -15.01 -8.99 19.92
C GLU A 352 -13.52 -8.64 19.83
N LYS A 353 -13.14 -7.91 18.78
CA LYS A 353 -11.76 -7.40 18.58
C LYS A 353 -11.49 -6.05 19.26
N GLY A 354 -12.46 -5.46 19.95
CA GLY A 354 -12.34 -4.16 20.61
C GLY A 354 -12.31 -2.96 19.65
N LEU A 355 -12.77 -3.13 18.40
CA LEU A 355 -12.81 -2.10 17.36
C LEU A 355 -14.14 -1.35 17.42
N ARG A 356 -14.14 -0.03 17.11
CA ARG A 356 -15.29 0.85 17.33
C ARG A 356 -15.74 1.68 16.12
N GLU A 357 -14.85 1.90 15.14
CA GLU A 357 -15.13 2.72 13.95
C GLU A 357 -14.88 1.92 12.68
N ILE A 358 -15.69 2.18 11.66
CA ILE A 358 -15.56 1.55 10.33
C ILE A 358 -15.89 2.55 9.22
N VAL A 359 -15.12 2.49 8.15
CA VAL A 359 -15.39 3.25 6.92
C VAL A 359 -16.34 2.45 6.02
N VAL A 360 -17.33 3.12 5.44
CA VAL A 360 -18.22 2.53 4.42
C VAL A 360 -18.19 3.42 3.18
N GLY A 361 -17.85 2.83 2.04
CA GLY A 361 -17.92 3.48 0.73
C GLY A 361 -18.62 2.57 -0.29
N ARG A 362 -19.05 3.12 -1.39
CA ARG A 362 -19.76 2.36 -2.44
C ARG A 362 -19.33 2.75 -3.83
N ASP A 363 -19.45 1.83 -4.79
CA ASP A 363 -19.28 2.10 -6.21
C ASP A 363 -20.47 2.88 -6.83
N GLY A 364 -20.48 3.03 -8.15
CA GLY A 364 -21.50 3.78 -8.91
C GLY A 364 -22.79 3.02 -9.18
N ARG A 365 -22.98 1.79 -8.71
CA ARG A 365 -24.17 0.95 -8.99
C ARG A 365 -25.43 1.53 -8.39
N GLN A 366 -26.57 1.35 -9.11
CA GLN A 366 -27.87 1.88 -8.70
C GLN A 366 -28.34 1.34 -7.34
N SER A 367 -28.00 0.10 -7.00
CA SER A 367 -28.32 -0.54 -5.71
C SER A 367 -27.41 -0.11 -4.56
N GLY A 368 -26.29 0.58 -4.86
CA GLY A 368 -25.28 0.97 -3.89
C GLY A 368 -25.83 1.78 -2.71
N PRO A 369 -26.60 2.86 -2.91
CA PRO A 369 -27.11 3.69 -1.82
C PRO A 369 -27.99 2.92 -0.82
N GLU A 370 -28.88 2.04 -1.31
CA GLU A 370 -29.76 1.25 -0.46
C GLU A 370 -28.98 0.23 0.36
N LEU A 371 -28.08 -0.51 -0.27
CA LEU A 371 -27.28 -1.55 0.40
C LEU A 371 -26.27 -0.97 1.39
N ALA A 372 -25.61 0.13 1.03
CA ALA A 372 -24.68 0.81 1.94
C ALA A 372 -25.40 1.41 3.16
N GLY A 373 -26.59 2.01 2.95
CA GLY A 373 -27.42 2.51 4.03
C GLY A 373 -27.84 1.41 4.99
N ALA A 374 -28.36 0.29 4.47
CA ALA A 374 -28.78 -0.86 5.28
C ALA A 374 -27.61 -1.49 6.05
N LEU A 375 -26.44 -1.62 5.41
CA LEU A 375 -25.20 -2.09 6.08
C LEU A 375 -24.81 -1.14 7.23
N ALA A 376 -24.81 0.17 6.97
CA ALA A 376 -24.48 1.18 7.97
C ALA A 376 -25.43 1.15 9.16
N ASP A 377 -26.74 0.97 8.92
CA ASP A 377 -27.73 0.83 9.98
C ASP A 377 -27.50 -0.44 10.80
N GLY A 378 -27.13 -1.56 10.19
CA GLY A 378 -26.76 -2.79 10.87
C GLY A 378 -25.50 -2.64 11.73
N LEU A 379 -24.48 -2.00 11.24
CA LEU A 379 -23.24 -1.68 11.98
C LEU A 379 -23.55 -0.78 13.18
N ARG A 380 -24.37 0.25 13.02
CA ARG A 380 -24.76 1.17 14.09
C ARG A 380 -25.62 0.46 15.16
N ALA A 381 -26.51 -0.43 14.74
CA ALA A 381 -27.28 -1.28 15.66
C ALA A 381 -26.37 -2.19 16.49
N ALA A 382 -25.22 -2.58 15.96
CA ALA A 382 -24.17 -3.30 16.70
C ALA A 382 -23.28 -2.40 17.59
N GLY A 383 -23.52 -1.08 17.62
CA GLY A 383 -22.75 -0.13 18.43
C GLY A 383 -21.44 0.35 17.78
N ILE A 384 -21.32 0.19 16.47
CA ILE A 384 -20.15 0.63 15.69
C ILE A 384 -20.41 2.01 15.07
N ASP A 385 -19.45 2.90 15.22
CA ASP A 385 -19.49 4.22 14.59
C ASP A 385 -19.10 4.10 13.11
N VAL A 386 -19.96 4.61 12.23
CA VAL A 386 -19.80 4.50 10.78
C VAL A 386 -19.35 5.84 10.19
N ILE A 387 -18.31 5.76 9.36
CA ILE A 387 -17.82 6.87 8.55
C ILE A 387 -18.22 6.57 7.10
N ASP A 388 -19.28 7.22 6.63
CA ASP A 388 -19.70 7.15 5.23
C ASP A 388 -18.84 8.08 4.38
N ILE A 389 -18.09 7.51 3.44
CA ILE A 389 -17.24 8.26 2.50
C ILE A 389 -17.88 8.38 1.11
N GLY A 390 -19.15 8.02 0.97
CA GLY A 390 -19.93 8.23 -0.23
C GLY A 390 -19.60 7.28 -1.38
N SER A 391 -19.69 7.83 -2.60
CA SER A 391 -19.44 7.06 -3.84
C SER A 391 -17.99 7.19 -4.25
N VAL A 392 -17.22 6.11 -4.08
CA VAL A 392 -15.76 6.08 -4.28
C VAL A 392 -15.31 4.70 -4.80
N SER A 393 -14.13 4.66 -5.40
CA SER A 393 -13.45 3.42 -5.80
C SER A 393 -13.06 2.58 -4.58
N THR A 394 -13.02 1.26 -4.73
CA THR A 394 -12.62 0.32 -3.66
C THR A 394 -11.27 0.68 -3.03
N PRO A 395 -10.20 1.04 -3.78
CA PRO A 395 -8.95 1.49 -3.19
C PRO A 395 -9.09 2.68 -2.25
N VAL A 396 -10.01 3.62 -2.53
CA VAL A 396 -10.27 4.77 -1.65
C VAL A 396 -10.84 4.35 -0.30
N VAL A 397 -11.65 3.27 -0.25
CA VAL A 397 -12.14 2.70 1.02
C VAL A 397 -10.98 2.14 1.83
N TYR A 398 -10.07 1.40 1.19
CA TYR A 398 -8.88 0.89 1.86
C TYR A 398 -7.96 2.01 2.35
N TYR A 399 -7.71 3.01 1.49
CA TYR A 399 -6.96 4.20 1.88
C TYR A 399 -7.59 4.93 3.07
N ALA A 400 -8.91 5.13 3.05
CA ALA A 400 -9.63 5.78 4.13
C ALA A 400 -9.51 5.03 5.46
N ALA A 401 -9.55 3.69 5.45
CA ALA A 401 -9.35 2.87 6.64
C ALA A 401 -7.96 3.09 7.27
N TYR A 402 -6.92 3.30 6.45
CA TYR A 402 -5.58 3.69 6.91
C TYR A 402 -5.54 5.17 7.33
N ARG A 403 -6.01 6.08 6.49
CA ARG A 403 -5.92 7.54 6.68
C ARG A 403 -6.66 8.02 7.92
N LEU A 404 -7.83 7.43 8.20
CA LEU A 404 -8.67 7.73 9.36
C LEU A 404 -8.34 6.85 10.57
N ASN A 405 -7.33 5.96 10.44
CA ASN A 405 -6.84 5.07 11.49
C ASN A 405 -7.93 4.16 12.11
N THR A 406 -8.95 3.79 11.33
CA THR A 406 -9.99 2.87 11.78
C THR A 406 -9.53 1.41 11.66
N GLY A 407 -8.66 1.11 10.72
CA GLY A 407 -8.27 -0.26 10.36
C GLY A 407 -9.43 -1.11 9.87
N CYS A 408 -10.62 -0.53 9.70
CA CYS A 408 -11.84 -1.22 9.28
C CYS A 408 -12.51 -0.48 8.14
N GLY A 409 -13.00 -1.22 7.14
CA GLY A 409 -13.71 -0.65 6.01
C GLY A 409 -14.55 -1.67 5.25
N VAL A 410 -15.64 -1.22 4.65
CA VAL A 410 -16.43 -2.01 3.72
C VAL A 410 -16.62 -1.24 2.42
N ALA A 411 -16.20 -1.83 1.31
CA ALA A 411 -16.55 -1.37 -0.02
C ALA A 411 -17.81 -2.12 -0.51
N VAL A 412 -18.87 -1.37 -0.74
CA VAL A 412 -20.12 -1.90 -1.31
C VAL A 412 -20.01 -1.83 -2.82
N THR A 413 -19.73 -2.98 -3.44
CA THR A 413 -19.39 -3.05 -4.86
C THR A 413 -19.71 -4.41 -5.47
N GLY A 414 -20.07 -4.41 -6.75
CA GLY A 414 -20.11 -5.59 -7.59
C GLY A 414 -18.84 -5.79 -8.42
N SER A 415 -17.79 -4.92 -8.26
CA SER A 415 -16.57 -4.91 -9.07
C SER A 415 -16.89 -4.95 -10.57
N HIS A 416 -16.33 -5.90 -11.32
CA HIS A 416 -16.58 -6.11 -12.74
C HIS A 416 -17.88 -6.89 -13.08
N ASN A 417 -18.71 -7.29 -12.11
CA ASN A 417 -19.94 -8.04 -12.38
C ASN A 417 -21.00 -7.19 -13.10
N PRO A 418 -22.01 -7.82 -13.78
CA PRO A 418 -23.13 -7.12 -14.40
C PRO A 418 -23.87 -6.14 -13.48
N PRO A 419 -24.70 -5.22 -14.02
CA PRO A 419 -25.36 -4.17 -13.24
C PRO A 419 -26.28 -4.67 -12.12
N ASP A 420 -26.88 -5.85 -12.27
CA ASP A 420 -27.77 -6.48 -11.30
C ASP A 420 -27.04 -7.17 -10.12
N TYR A 421 -25.70 -7.22 -10.13
CA TYR A 421 -24.89 -7.70 -9.03
C TYR A 421 -24.47 -6.57 -8.09
N ASN A 422 -24.30 -6.90 -6.81
CA ASN A 422 -23.60 -6.08 -5.83
C ASN A 422 -22.96 -6.98 -4.75
N GLY A 423 -22.20 -6.38 -3.81
CA GLY A 423 -21.54 -7.17 -2.76
C GLY A 423 -20.76 -6.31 -1.79
N PHE A 424 -19.91 -6.97 -0.98
CA PHE A 424 -19.17 -6.34 0.10
C PHE A 424 -17.76 -6.91 0.18
N LYS A 425 -16.74 -6.04 0.00
CA LYS A 425 -15.35 -6.33 0.32
C LYS A 425 -15.07 -5.77 1.71
N ILE A 426 -14.65 -6.62 2.64
CA ILE A 426 -14.67 -6.32 4.08
C ILE A 426 -13.26 -6.36 4.65
N VAL A 427 -12.87 -5.31 5.37
CA VAL A 427 -11.62 -5.21 6.12
C VAL A 427 -11.96 -5.00 7.59
N VAL A 428 -11.40 -5.82 8.49
CA VAL A 428 -11.57 -5.68 9.95
C VAL A 428 -10.21 -5.82 10.64
N GLY A 429 -9.78 -4.77 11.34
CA GLY A 429 -8.49 -4.76 12.04
C GLY A 429 -7.29 -4.82 11.09
N GLY A 430 -7.39 -4.20 9.90
CA GLY A 430 -6.36 -4.20 8.88
C GLY A 430 -6.30 -5.49 8.05
N GLU A 431 -7.21 -6.44 8.28
CA GLU A 431 -7.27 -7.70 7.55
C GLU A 431 -8.48 -7.76 6.62
N THR A 432 -8.25 -8.01 5.32
CA THR A 432 -9.34 -8.32 4.40
C THR A 432 -9.88 -9.71 4.72
N LEU A 433 -11.18 -9.79 5.03
CA LEU A 433 -11.81 -11.06 5.38
C LEU A 433 -11.81 -12.02 4.17
N SER A 434 -11.55 -13.29 4.45
CA SER A 434 -11.54 -14.36 3.44
C SER A 434 -11.86 -15.71 4.05
N GLU A 435 -12.23 -16.68 3.20
CA GLU A 435 -12.44 -18.08 3.55
C GLU A 435 -13.28 -18.28 4.82
N GLY A 436 -12.70 -18.86 5.88
CA GLY A 436 -13.40 -19.13 7.13
C GLY A 436 -13.97 -17.89 7.81
N ALA A 437 -13.33 -16.71 7.68
CA ALA A 437 -13.83 -15.47 8.26
C ALA A 437 -15.11 -14.96 7.55
N ILE A 438 -15.22 -15.15 6.24
CA ILE A 438 -16.47 -14.87 5.49
C ILE A 438 -17.56 -15.87 5.88
N GLN A 439 -17.23 -17.14 6.03
CA GLN A 439 -18.19 -18.17 6.47
C GLN A 439 -18.64 -17.95 7.92
N ASP A 440 -17.78 -17.42 8.79
CA ASP A 440 -18.17 -17.06 10.17
C ASP A 440 -19.26 -15.98 10.18
N LEU A 441 -19.16 -14.97 9.30
CA LEU A 441 -20.23 -13.97 9.16
C LEU A 441 -21.57 -14.61 8.79
N TYR A 442 -21.57 -15.56 7.85
CA TYR A 442 -22.77 -16.31 7.48
C TYR A 442 -23.35 -17.11 8.67
N GLN A 443 -22.49 -17.85 9.38
CA GLN A 443 -22.91 -18.66 10.53
C GLN A 443 -23.51 -17.80 11.64
N ARG A 444 -22.98 -16.60 11.88
CA ARG A 444 -23.51 -15.63 12.85
C ARG A 444 -24.92 -15.16 12.45
N ILE A 445 -25.14 -14.89 11.17
CA ILE A 445 -26.46 -14.46 10.67
C ILE A 445 -27.48 -15.58 10.85
N VAL A 446 -27.18 -16.79 10.39
CA VAL A 446 -28.09 -17.93 10.47
C VAL A 446 -28.33 -18.38 11.91
N GLY A 447 -27.28 -18.32 12.75
CA GLY A 447 -27.34 -18.67 14.17
C GLY A 447 -27.97 -17.60 15.05
N GLY A 448 -28.30 -16.42 14.50
CA GLY A 448 -28.86 -15.30 15.26
C GLY A 448 -27.85 -14.66 16.25
N ALA A 449 -26.56 -14.90 16.07
CA ALA A 449 -25.49 -14.32 16.90
C ALA A 449 -25.15 -12.90 16.41
N LEU A 450 -26.17 -12.03 16.36
CA LEU A 450 -26.07 -10.66 15.86
C LEU A 450 -26.08 -9.67 17.04
N ALA A 451 -25.23 -8.65 16.96
CA ALA A 451 -25.27 -7.54 17.90
C ALA A 451 -26.37 -6.55 17.49
N SER A 452 -27.26 -6.16 18.41
CA SER A 452 -28.44 -5.32 18.12
C SER A 452 -28.72 -4.22 19.14
N ASP A 453 -28.00 -4.18 20.25
CA ASP A 453 -28.31 -3.28 21.39
C ASP A 453 -27.46 -2.01 21.38
N GLY A 454 -26.72 -1.75 20.29
CA GLY A 454 -25.82 -0.63 20.16
C GLY A 454 -26.49 0.61 19.56
N HIS A 455 -25.81 1.75 19.75
CA HIS A 455 -26.21 3.05 19.18
C HIS A 455 -24.97 3.74 18.61
N GLY A 456 -24.42 3.19 17.50
CA GLY A 456 -23.29 3.80 16.78
C GLY A 456 -23.70 5.09 16.09
N SER A 457 -22.75 6.02 15.96
CA SER A 457 -22.93 7.28 15.21
C SER A 457 -22.77 7.05 13.70
N LEU A 458 -23.23 8.03 12.91
CA LEU A 458 -22.96 8.11 11.47
C LEU A 458 -22.43 9.50 11.18
N ARG A 459 -21.29 9.58 10.53
CA ARG A 459 -20.73 10.84 10.00
C ARG A 459 -20.28 10.66 8.57
N GLN A 460 -20.31 11.74 7.79
CA GLN A 460 -19.83 11.75 6.41
C GLN A 460 -18.48 12.45 6.33
N VAL A 461 -17.58 11.90 5.51
CA VAL A 461 -16.24 12.46 5.26
C VAL A 461 -15.92 12.30 3.77
N ASP A 462 -15.51 13.37 3.12
CA ASP A 462 -14.95 13.29 1.77
C ASP A 462 -13.44 13.01 1.86
N VAL A 463 -13.02 11.85 1.39
CA VAL A 463 -11.61 11.39 1.42
C VAL A 463 -10.98 11.42 0.02
N ALA A 464 -11.78 11.62 -1.03
CA ALA A 464 -11.26 11.58 -2.40
C ALA A 464 -10.17 12.63 -2.66
N PRO A 465 -10.27 13.89 -2.19
CA PRO A 465 -9.19 14.87 -2.34
C PRO A 465 -7.89 14.44 -1.68
N ASP A 466 -7.94 13.89 -0.44
CA ASP A 466 -6.76 13.41 0.29
C ASP A 466 -6.07 12.24 -0.46
N TYR A 467 -6.87 11.34 -1.06
CA TYR A 467 -6.35 10.21 -1.85
C TYR A 467 -5.66 10.71 -3.12
N ILE A 468 -6.28 11.64 -3.85
CA ILE A 468 -5.70 12.26 -5.05
C ILE A 468 -4.38 12.96 -4.70
N GLU A 469 -4.40 13.81 -3.67
CA GLU A 469 -3.21 14.55 -3.21
C GLU A 469 -2.09 13.60 -2.80
N LYS A 470 -2.42 12.51 -2.10
CA LYS A 470 -1.43 11.53 -1.67
C LYS A 470 -0.74 10.85 -2.85
N ILE A 471 -1.45 10.49 -3.91
CA ILE A 471 -0.84 9.89 -5.11
C ILE A 471 -0.02 10.92 -5.88
N VAL A 472 -0.58 12.11 -6.12
CA VAL A 472 0.09 13.17 -6.88
C VAL A 472 1.35 13.69 -6.17
N SER A 473 1.38 13.65 -4.83
CA SER A 473 2.59 14.01 -4.07
C SER A 473 3.65 12.91 -4.05
N ASP A 474 3.27 11.65 -4.29
CA ASP A 474 4.17 10.50 -4.29
C ASP A 474 4.76 10.19 -5.67
N VAL A 475 4.00 10.41 -6.73
CA VAL A 475 4.28 9.98 -8.10
C VAL A 475 4.40 11.17 -9.03
N LEU A 476 5.47 11.23 -9.82
CA LEU A 476 5.70 12.29 -10.82
C LEU A 476 6.18 11.70 -12.14
N ALA A 477 5.44 11.97 -13.22
CA ALA A 477 5.89 11.64 -14.57
C ALA A 477 6.87 12.72 -15.06
N GLU A 478 8.14 12.36 -15.26
CA GLU A 478 9.19 13.29 -15.73
C GLU A 478 8.95 13.79 -17.15
N ARG A 479 8.23 13.01 -17.95
CA ARG A 479 7.85 13.32 -19.34
C ARG A 479 6.34 13.21 -19.48
N ARG A 480 5.74 14.19 -20.16
CA ARG A 480 4.30 14.19 -20.44
C ARG A 480 3.96 13.08 -21.44
N LEU A 481 3.18 12.10 -21.02
CA LEU A 481 2.62 11.06 -21.86
C LEU A 481 1.17 11.38 -22.19
N LYS A 482 0.77 11.17 -23.43
CA LYS A 482 -0.62 11.30 -23.88
C LYS A 482 -1.31 9.95 -23.76
N ILE A 483 -2.38 9.87 -22.97
CA ILE A 483 -3.06 8.62 -22.64
C ILE A 483 -4.56 8.71 -22.91
N VAL A 484 -5.18 7.58 -23.26
CA VAL A 484 -6.64 7.41 -23.22
C VAL A 484 -6.98 6.63 -21.96
N VAL A 485 -7.93 7.13 -21.16
CA VAL A 485 -8.36 6.49 -19.90
C VAL A 485 -9.79 6.03 -20.07
N ASP A 486 -10.00 4.72 -20.01
CA ASP A 486 -11.29 4.04 -20.09
C ASP A 486 -11.72 3.53 -18.73
N CYS A 487 -12.85 4.02 -18.23
CA CYS A 487 -13.40 3.59 -16.95
C CYS A 487 -14.65 2.70 -17.10
N GLY A 488 -15.07 2.37 -18.33
CA GLY A 488 -16.25 1.55 -18.62
C GLY A 488 -17.50 2.00 -17.87
N ASN A 489 -17.70 3.31 -17.67
CA ASN A 489 -18.71 3.92 -16.81
C ASN A 489 -18.65 3.54 -15.32
N GLY A 490 -17.56 2.93 -14.86
CA GLY A 490 -17.30 2.59 -13.47
C GLY A 490 -16.95 3.81 -12.61
N ILE A 491 -16.94 3.61 -11.30
CA ILE A 491 -16.64 4.66 -10.32
C ILE A 491 -15.24 5.29 -10.44
N PRO A 492 -14.19 4.61 -11.00
CA PRO A 492 -12.90 5.26 -11.24
C PRO A 492 -12.99 6.52 -12.09
N GLY A 493 -14.01 6.64 -12.97
CA GLY A 493 -14.24 7.82 -13.79
C GLY A 493 -14.33 9.13 -13.01
N ALA A 494 -14.74 9.06 -11.74
CA ALA A 494 -14.84 10.24 -10.88
C ALA A 494 -13.47 10.81 -10.45
N ILE A 495 -12.42 9.98 -10.33
CA ILE A 495 -11.14 10.38 -9.73
C ILE A 495 -9.91 10.01 -10.57
N ALA A 496 -9.92 8.91 -11.31
CA ALA A 496 -8.73 8.43 -12.04
C ALA A 496 -8.20 9.45 -13.07
N PRO A 497 -9.04 10.13 -13.88
CA PRO A 497 -8.55 11.19 -14.77
C PRO A 497 -7.81 12.29 -14.01
N GLN A 498 -8.33 12.74 -12.87
CA GLN A 498 -7.72 13.81 -12.05
C GLN A 498 -6.38 13.38 -11.47
N VAL A 499 -6.26 12.12 -11.01
CA VAL A 499 -5.00 11.56 -10.51
C VAL A 499 -3.96 11.53 -11.62
N LEU A 500 -4.30 10.99 -12.80
CA LEU A 500 -3.37 10.82 -13.90
C LEU A 500 -2.95 12.14 -14.55
N GLU A 501 -3.84 13.14 -14.60
CA GLU A 501 -3.48 14.52 -14.96
C GLU A 501 -2.57 15.14 -13.90
N GLY A 502 -2.86 14.94 -12.62
CA GLY A 502 -2.08 15.45 -11.50
C GLY A 502 -0.63 14.93 -11.48
N VAL A 503 -0.39 13.68 -11.87
CA VAL A 503 0.97 13.11 -11.98
C VAL A 503 1.68 13.54 -13.27
N GLY A 504 1.03 14.28 -14.18
CA GLY A 504 1.66 14.92 -15.35
C GLY A 504 1.28 14.37 -16.71
N ALA A 505 0.29 13.47 -16.84
CA ALA A 505 -0.17 12.95 -18.12
C ALA A 505 -1.07 13.95 -18.89
N GLU A 506 -1.18 13.78 -20.21
CA GLU A 506 -2.24 14.35 -21.03
C GLU A 506 -3.35 13.32 -21.19
N VAL A 507 -4.47 13.53 -20.50
CA VAL A 507 -5.57 12.55 -20.41
C VAL A 507 -6.65 12.83 -21.45
N ILE A 508 -7.06 11.80 -22.16
CA ILE A 508 -8.27 11.75 -22.97
C ILE A 508 -9.21 10.76 -22.29
N THR A 509 -10.37 11.21 -21.86
CA THR A 509 -11.36 10.38 -21.17
C THR A 509 -12.21 9.57 -22.14
N LEU A 510 -12.42 8.29 -21.82
CA LEU A 510 -13.34 7.38 -22.50
C LEU A 510 -14.23 6.72 -21.45
N TYR A 511 -15.55 6.87 -21.56
CA TYR A 511 -16.56 6.30 -20.66
C TYR A 511 -16.29 6.56 -19.17
N CYS A 512 -15.85 7.79 -18.84
CA CYS A 512 -15.55 8.21 -17.47
C CYS A 512 -16.76 8.80 -16.72
N ASP A 513 -17.89 9.02 -17.39
CA ASP A 513 -19.15 9.37 -16.71
C ASP A 513 -19.68 8.15 -15.95
N VAL A 514 -19.84 8.28 -14.63
CA VAL A 514 -20.23 7.16 -13.77
C VAL A 514 -21.70 6.78 -14.02
N ASP A 515 -21.94 5.56 -14.52
CA ASP A 515 -23.26 4.98 -14.71
C ASP A 515 -23.28 3.50 -14.35
N GLY A 516 -23.98 3.16 -13.26
CA GLY A 516 -24.06 1.78 -12.75
C GLY A 516 -24.78 0.79 -13.67
N ASN A 517 -25.30 1.23 -14.83
CA ASN A 517 -25.85 0.35 -15.87
C ASN A 517 -24.79 -0.11 -16.89
N PHE A 518 -23.59 0.51 -16.88
CA PHE A 518 -22.49 0.22 -17.81
C PHE A 518 -22.92 0.18 -19.29
N PRO A 519 -23.45 1.30 -19.85
CA PRO A 519 -24.16 1.29 -21.13
C PRO A 519 -23.27 1.04 -22.34
N ASN A 520 -21.96 1.20 -22.25
CA ASN A 520 -21.06 1.12 -23.39
C ASN A 520 -20.42 -0.27 -23.51
N HIS A 521 -19.74 -0.74 -22.50
CA HIS A 521 -19.20 -2.09 -22.41
C HIS A 521 -19.10 -2.54 -20.95
N HIS A 522 -18.90 -3.82 -20.75
CA HIS A 522 -18.70 -4.38 -19.42
C HIS A 522 -17.38 -3.90 -18.83
N PRO A 523 -17.32 -3.37 -17.58
CA PRO A 523 -16.11 -2.79 -17.02
C PRO A 523 -15.16 -3.87 -16.47
N ASP A 524 -14.66 -4.71 -17.36
CA ASP A 524 -13.68 -5.78 -17.05
C ASP A 524 -12.53 -5.73 -18.06
N PRO A 525 -11.39 -5.11 -17.70
CA PRO A 525 -10.23 -5.00 -18.60
C PRO A 525 -9.49 -6.32 -18.82
N SER A 526 -9.87 -7.40 -18.15
CA SER A 526 -9.29 -8.72 -18.38
C SER A 526 -9.84 -9.41 -19.64
N ASP A 527 -10.99 -8.94 -20.15
CA ASP A 527 -11.58 -9.42 -21.39
C ASP A 527 -11.15 -8.51 -22.55
N PRO A 528 -10.41 -9.03 -23.57
CA PRO A 528 -9.98 -8.25 -24.73
C PRO A 528 -11.12 -7.55 -25.49
N HIS A 529 -12.33 -8.11 -25.50
CA HIS A 529 -13.48 -7.52 -26.17
C HIS A 529 -13.86 -6.16 -25.56
N ASN A 530 -13.75 -6.02 -24.24
CA ASN A 530 -14.02 -4.75 -23.54
C ASN A 530 -12.96 -3.67 -23.79
N LEU A 531 -11.82 -4.00 -24.40
CA LEU A 531 -10.75 -3.06 -24.74
C LEU A 531 -10.80 -2.58 -26.19
N GLU A 532 -11.73 -3.03 -27.02
CA GLU A 532 -11.79 -2.69 -28.46
C GLU A 532 -11.93 -1.18 -28.68
N ASP A 533 -12.81 -0.52 -27.94
CA ASP A 533 -13.02 0.93 -28.05
C ASP A 533 -11.82 1.73 -27.55
N LEU A 534 -11.14 1.25 -26.51
CA LEU A 534 -9.90 1.82 -26.02
C LEU A 534 -8.80 1.70 -27.08
N ILE A 535 -8.62 0.52 -27.68
CA ILE A 535 -7.65 0.29 -28.78
C ILE A 535 -7.93 1.23 -29.96
N LEU A 536 -9.18 1.36 -30.34
CA LEU A 536 -9.56 2.25 -31.44
C LEU A 536 -9.30 3.72 -31.08
N SER A 537 -9.61 4.12 -29.86
CA SER A 537 -9.39 5.50 -29.38
C SER A 537 -7.92 5.87 -29.30
N VAL A 538 -7.05 4.97 -28.80
CA VAL A 538 -5.60 5.15 -28.77
C VAL A 538 -5.05 5.36 -30.19
N LYS A 539 -5.44 4.51 -31.14
CA LYS A 539 -5.00 4.64 -32.54
C LYS A 539 -5.48 5.93 -33.20
N ARG A 540 -6.72 6.34 -32.96
CA ARG A 540 -7.32 7.56 -33.55
C ARG A 540 -6.71 8.84 -33.00
N THR A 541 -6.41 8.88 -31.70
CA THR A 541 -5.87 10.07 -31.04
C THR A 541 -4.34 10.15 -31.11
N GLY A 542 -3.68 9.06 -31.53
CA GLY A 542 -2.23 8.94 -31.52
C GLY A 542 -1.66 8.98 -30.10
N ALA A 543 -2.43 8.54 -29.09
CA ALA A 543 -1.97 8.46 -27.72
C ALA A 543 -0.81 7.48 -27.56
N ASP A 544 0.02 7.67 -26.55
CA ASP A 544 1.18 6.83 -26.27
C ASP A 544 0.76 5.48 -25.71
N LEU A 545 -0.35 5.46 -24.93
CA LEU A 545 -0.98 4.23 -24.44
C LEU A 545 -2.43 4.45 -24.05
N GLY A 546 -3.16 3.35 -23.86
CA GLY A 546 -4.49 3.30 -23.25
C GLY A 546 -4.44 2.65 -21.87
N ILE A 547 -5.21 3.16 -20.93
CA ILE A 547 -5.37 2.67 -19.57
C ILE A 547 -6.83 2.35 -19.34
N ALA A 548 -7.15 1.15 -18.86
CA ALA A 548 -8.50 0.73 -18.52
C ALA A 548 -8.60 0.33 -17.05
N PHE A 549 -9.73 0.65 -16.42
CA PHE A 549 -10.05 0.24 -15.06
C PHE A 549 -11.30 -0.64 -15.04
N ASP A 550 -11.40 -1.51 -14.04
CA ASP A 550 -12.65 -2.23 -13.79
C ASP A 550 -13.68 -1.37 -13.03
N GLY A 551 -14.87 -1.92 -12.81
CA GLY A 551 -16.02 -1.15 -12.30
C GLY A 551 -15.80 -0.46 -10.96
N ASP A 552 -14.90 -0.95 -10.09
CA ASP A 552 -14.56 -0.36 -8.79
C ASP A 552 -13.10 0.08 -8.65
N GLY A 553 -12.30 -0.05 -9.71
CA GLY A 553 -10.98 0.58 -9.84
C GLY A 553 -9.84 -0.10 -9.13
N ASP A 554 -9.99 -1.38 -8.77
CA ASP A 554 -8.91 -2.14 -8.18
C ASP A 554 -8.08 -2.94 -9.20
N ARG A 555 -8.45 -2.90 -10.51
CA ARG A 555 -7.72 -3.53 -11.60
C ARG A 555 -7.27 -2.55 -12.65
N LEU A 556 -6.15 -2.88 -13.31
CA LEU A 556 -5.53 -2.12 -14.38
C LEU A 556 -5.39 -2.97 -15.64
N GLY A 557 -5.88 -2.45 -16.77
CA GLY A 557 -5.59 -2.92 -18.13
C GLY A 557 -4.79 -1.89 -18.92
N VAL A 558 -3.92 -2.33 -19.82
CA VAL A 558 -3.04 -1.46 -20.59
C VAL A 558 -2.99 -1.88 -22.05
N VAL A 559 -3.05 -0.87 -22.93
CA VAL A 559 -2.98 -1.03 -24.39
C VAL A 559 -1.89 -0.10 -24.92
N THR A 560 -1.02 -0.59 -25.82
CA THR A 560 0.02 0.23 -26.47
C THR A 560 -0.55 1.07 -27.61
N ARG A 561 0.26 1.98 -28.14
CA ARG A 561 -0.07 2.80 -29.30
C ARG A 561 -0.50 1.98 -30.54
N SER A 562 0.13 0.84 -30.78
CA SER A 562 -0.23 -0.07 -31.88
C SER A 562 -1.51 -0.86 -31.64
N GLY A 563 -2.03 -0.87 -30.40
CA GLY A 563 -3.19 -1.63 -29.97
C GLY A 563 -2.84 -3.02 -29.40
N GLU A 564 -1.57 -3.28 -29.06
CA GLU A 564 -1.19 -4.48 -28.33
C GLU A 564 -1.70 -4.38 -26.89
N ILE A 565 -2.39 -5.41 -26.40
CA ILE A 565 -2.78 -5.55 -25.00
C ILE A 565 -1.56 -6.04 -24.21
N ILE A 566 -1.16 -5.28 -23.20
CA ILE A 566 -0.12 -5.70 -22.26
C ILE A 566 -0.78 -6.38 -21.07
N TYR A 567 -0.64 -7.68 -21.00
CA TYR A 567 -1.22 -8.47 -19.92
C TYR A 567 -0.60 -8.15 -18.57
N PRO A 568 -1.38 -8.28 -17.46
CA PRO A 568 -0.95 -7.88 -16.11
C PRO A 568 0.35 -8.52 -15.63
N ASP A 569 0.63 -9.76 -15.99
CA ASP A 569 1.88 -10.44 -15.63
C ASP A 569 3.12 -9.83 -16.32
N ARG A 570 2.97 -9.25 -17.51
CA ARG A 570 4.02 -8.46 -18.17
C ARG A 570 4.18 -7.07 -17.53
N LEU A 571 3.08 -6.43 -17.11
CA LEU A 571 3.14 -5.19 -16.32
C LEU A 571 3.87 -5.45 -14.99
N LEU A 572 3.58 -6.58 -14.34
CA LEU A 572 4.23 -6.94 -13.08
C LEU A 572 5.75 -7.14 -13.23
N MET A 573 6.24 -7.60 -14.40
CA MET A 573 7.70 -7.63 -14.67
C MET A 573 8.30 -6.22 -14.62
N LEU A 574 7.62 -5.25 -15.22
CA LEU A 574 8.08 -3.87 -15.24
C LEU A 574 8.03 -3.24 -13.85
N PHE A 575 6.93 -3.42 -13.12
CA PHE A 575 6.79 -2.99 -11.73
C PHE A 575 7.82 -3.65 -10.80
N ALA A 576 8.08 -4.94 -11.00
CA ALA A 576 9.08 -5.66 -10.21
C ALA A 576 10.49 -5.11 -10.44
N ARG A 577 10.88 -4.81 -11.69
CA ARG A 577 12.17 -4.18 -11.99
C ARG A 577 12.29 -2.81 -11.31
N ASP A 578 11.23 -2.01 -11.35
CA ASP A 578 11.17 -0.69 -10.72
C ASP A 578 11.29 -0.79 -9.19
N VAL A 579 10.45 -1.59 -8.54
CA VAL A 579 10.49 -1.80 -7.07
C VAL A 579 11.83 -2.37 -6.64
N LEU A 580 12.37 -3.36 -7.36
CA LEU A 580 13.63 -4.01 -7.02
C LEU A 580 14.85 -3.14 -7.23
N SER A 581 14.77 -2.13 -8.10
CA SER A 581 15.84 -1.11 -8.23
C SER A 581 16.03 -0.31 -6.92
N ARG A 582 14.95 -0.11 -6.17
CA ARG A 582 14.95 0.61 -4.88
C ARG A 582 14.98 -0.34 -3.67
N GLN A 583 14.44 -1.56 -3.80
CA GLN A 583 14.33 -2.57 -2.74
C GLN A 583 14.97 -3.90 -3.16
N PRO A 584 16.30 -3.95 -3.34
CA PRO A 584 16.98 -5.19 -3.68
C PRO A 584 16.69 -6.31 -2.68
N GLY A 585 16.42 -7.50 -3.18
CA GLY A 585 16.07 -8.66 -2.35
C GLY A 585 14.60 -8.73 -1.91
N ALA A 586 13.77 -7.73 -2.24
CA ALA A 586 12.37 -7.75 -1.88
C ALA A 586 11.63 -8.96 -2.44
N THR A 587 10.67 -9.46 -1.67
CA THR A 587 9.76 -10.50 -2.13
C THR A 587 8.70 -9.91 -3.03
N ILE A 588 8.55 -10.49 -4.23
CA ILE A 588 7.51 -10.16 -5.20
C ILE A 588 6.56 -11.34 -5.32
N ILE A 589 5.29 -11.14 -4.99
CA ILE A 589 4.27 -12.19 -5.05
C ILE A 589 3.53 -12.11 -6.39
N TYR A 590 3.25 -13.28 -6.98
CA TYR A 590 2.41 -13.38 -8.18
C TYR A 590 1.55 -14.65 -8.14
N ASP A 591 0.39 -14.60 -8.79
CA ASP A 591 -0.52 -15.72 -8.77
C ASP A 591 -0.11 -16.86 -9.72
N VAL A 592 -0.69 -18.04 -9.51
CA VAL A 592 -0.36 -19.24 -10.30
C VAL A 592 -0.68 -19.13 -11.78
N LYS A 593 -1.47 -18.15 -12.21
CA LYS A 593 -1.85 -17.93 -13.60
C LYS A 593 -0.83 -17.08 -14.38
N CYS A 594 0.11 -16.44 -13.68
CA CYS A 594 1.12 -15.59 -14.28
C CYS A 594 2.14 -16.40 -15.09
N THR A 595 2.75 -15.71 -16.07
CA THR A 595 3.78 -16.25 -16.95
C THR A 595 4.99 -16.83 -16.18
N SER A 596 5.58 -17.89 -16.71
CA SER A 596 6.82 -18.47 -16.15
C SER A 596 8.01 -17.50 -16.19
N HIS A 597 8.02 -16.55 -17.14
CA HIS A 597 9.07 -15.54 -17.26
C HIS A 597 9.21 -14.64 -16.04
N LEU A 598 8.14 -14.41 -15.28
CA LEU A 598 8.16 -13.58 -14.08
C LEU A 598 9.21 -14.00 -13.06
N LYS A 599 9.34 -15.32 -12.84
CA LYS A 599 10.36 -15.86 -11.92
C LYS A 599 11.77 -15.42 -12.32
N GLY A 600 12.12 -15.58 -13.59
CA GLY A 600 13.42 -15.18 -14.12
C GLY A 600 13.62 -13.67 -14.02
N GLN A 601 12.64 -12.87 -14.44
CA GLN A 601 12.72 -11.43 -14.44
C GLN A 601 12.87 -10.81 -13.02
N ILE A 602 12.20 -11.40 -12.03
CA ILE A 602 12.33 -10.98 -10.63
C ILE A 602 13.72 -11.35 -10.10
N LEU A 603 14.25 -12.53 -10.43
CA LEU A 603 15.59 -12.95 -10.03
C LEU A 603 16.68 -12.10 -10.68
N ASP A 604 16.54 -11.83 -11.98
CA ASP A 604 17.48 -10.99 -12.75
C ASP A 604 17.53 -9.56 -12.19
N ALA A 605 16.40 -9.07 -11.69
CA ALA A 605 16.31 -7.77 -11.00
C ALA A 605 16.74 -7.82 -9.53
N GLY A 606 17.24 -8.96 -9.03
CA GLY A 606 17.73 -9.11 -7.65
C GLY A 606 16.66 -9.33 -6.60
N GLY A 607 15.44 -9.75 -6.96
CA GLY A 607 14.32 -9.98 -6.07
C GLY A 607 14.10 -11.44 -5.69
N SER A 608 13.10 -11.68 -4.82
CA SER A 608 12.66 -13.00 -4.36
C SER A 608 11.27 -13.32 -4.92
N PRO A 609 11.15 -14.16 -5.97
CA PRO A 609 9.86 -14.52 -6.55
C PRO A 609 9.09 -15.50 -5.66
N LEU A 610 7.81 -15.21 -5.39
CA LEU A 610 6.92 -16.07 -4.62
C LEU A 610 5.59 -16.28 -5.37
N MET A 611 5.40 -17.47 -5.93
CA MET A 611 4.11 -17.86 -6.52
C MET A 611 3.10 -18.16 -5.40
N TRP A 612 1.86 -17.67 -5.53
CA TRP A 612 0.82 -17.88 -4.55
C TRP A 612 -0.55 -18.18 -5.18
N ARG A 613 -1.55 -18.45 -4.33
CA ARG A 613 -2.94 -18.68 -4.73
C ARG A 613 -3.57 -17.41 -5.29
N THR A 614 -4.44 -17.54 -6.29
CA THR A 614 -5.25 -16.45 -6.83
C THR A 614 -6.29 -15.99 -5.81
N GLY A 615 -6.46 -14.68 -5.67
CA GLY A 615 -7.46 -14.00 -4.85
C GLY A 615 -6.86 -12.84 -4.06
N HIS A 616 -7.39 -11.64 -4.32
CA HIS A 616 -6.86 -10.38 -3.78
C HIS A 616 -6.68 -10.39 -2.25
N SER A 617 -7.62 -10.96 -1.48
CA SER A 617 -7.49 -11.06 -0.01
C SER A 617 -6.42 -12.06 0.41
N LEU A 618 -6.25 -13.18 -0.32
CA LEU A 618 -5.20 -14.18 -0.06
C LEU A 618 -3.81 -13.61 -0.35
N ILE A 619 -3.68 -12.81 -1.41
CA ILE A 619 -2.45 -12.08 -1.74
C ILE A 619 -2.13 -11.06 -0.64
N LYS A 620 -3.09 -10.23 -0.22
CA LYS A 620 -2.89 -9.24 0.88
C LYS A 620 -2.47 -9.91 2.19
N ALA A 621 -3.07 -11.05 2.53
CA ALA A 621 -2.67 -11.84 3.70
C ALA A 621 -1.24 -12.35 3.57
N LYS A 622 -0.85 -12.86 2.38
CA LYS A 622 0.50 -13.37 2.13
C LYS A 622 1.54 -12.25 2.12
N MET A 623 1.22 -11.08 1.60
CA MET A 623 2.09 -9.90 1.66
C MET A 623 2.40 -9.51 3.12
N ARG A 624 1.40 -9.50 4.00
CA ARG A 624 1.62 -9.23 5.43
C ARG A 624 2.50 -10.28 6.09
N GLU A 625 2.25 -11.57 5.81
CA GLU A 625 3.01 -12.68 6.35
C GLU A 625 4.49 -12.64 5.97
N THR A 626 4.77 -12.31 4.69
CA THR A 626 6.11 -12.38 4.11
C THR A 626 6.85 -11.04 4.12
N GLY A 627 6.14 -9.94 4.35
CA GLY A 627 6.67 -8.59 4.19
C GLY A 627 6.93 -8.21 2.72
N ALA A 628 6.25 -8.86 1.76
CA ALA A 628 6.45 -8.57 0.34
C ALA A 628 6.14 -7.11 -0.01
N GLU A 629 6.96 -6.52 -0.87
CA GLU A 629 6.87 -5.10 -1.25
C GLU A 629 5.99 -4.86 -2.48
N LEU A 630 5.79 -5.88 -3.29
CA LEU A 630 4.93 -5.84 -4.47
C LEU A 630 4.24 -7.18 -4.66
N ALA A 631 2.98 -7.13 -5.09
CA ALA A 631 2.32 -8.31 -5.62
C ALA A 631 1.48 -7.97 -6.85
N GLY A 632 1.13 -9.00 -7.65
CA GLY A 632 0.25 -8.85 -8.78
C GLY A 632 -0.43 -10.14 -9.18
N GLU A 633 -1.62 -10.00 -9.76
CA GLU A 633 -2.42 -11.10 -10.27
C GLU A 633 -2.65 -10.95 -11.78
N MET A 634 -2.84 -12.08 -12.46
CA MET A 634 -3.19 -12.08 -13.89
C MET A 634 -4.52 -11.37 -14.18
N SER A 635 -5.37 -11.19 -13.18
CA SER A 635 -6.63 -10.44 -13.26
C SER A 635 -6.48 -8.93 -13.33
N GLY A 636 -5.28 -8.37 -13.14
CA GLY A 636 -5.00 -6.94 -13.16
C GLY A 636 -4.94 -6.27 -11.79
N HIS A 637 -5.09 -7.02 -10.69
CA HIS A 637 -4.85 -6.47 -9.37
C HIS A 637 -3.35 -6.31 -9.12
N PHE A 638 -2.91 -5.12 -8.68
CA PHE A 638 -1.56 -4.83 -8.27
C PHE A 638 -1.54 -4.27 -6.85
N PHE A 639 -0.60 -4.72 -6.06
CA PHE A 639 -0.50 -4.43 -4.63
C PHE A 639 0.88 -3.87 -4.35
N PHE A 640 1.00 -2.56 -4.28
CA PHE A 640 2.24 -1.90 -3.90
C PHE A 640 2.27 -1.69 -2.39
N LYS A 641 3.27 -2.24 -1.70
CA LYS A 641 3.59 -1.89 -0.31
C LYS A 641 4.76 -0.90 -0.27
N GLU A 642 5.65 -1.00 -1.23
CA GLU A 642 6.69 -0.02 -1.48
C GLU A 642 6.04 1.31 -1.87
N ARG A 643 6.22 2.36 -1.07
CA ARG A 643 5.63 3.71 -1.19
C ARG A 643 4.09 3.77 -1.04
N TRP A 644 3.40 2.65 -0.85
CA TRP A 644 1.95 2.55 -0.67
C TRP A 644 1.59 1.61 0.49
N TYR A 645 0.36 1.16 0.61
CA TYR A 645 -0.16 0.46 1.79
C TYR A 645 -0.33 -1.06 1.61
N GLY A 646 -0.05 -1.61 0.43
CA GLY A 646 -0.12 -3.05 0.16
C GLY A 646 -1.51 -3.60 -0.11
N PHE A 647 -2.47 -2.75 -0.47
CA PHE A 647 -3.76 -3.17 -1.00
C PHE A 647 -3.81 -3.06 -2.53
N ASP A 648 -4.80 -3.72 -3.14
CA ASP A 648 -5.09 -3.68 -4.57
C ASP A 648 -5.59 -2.29 -4.99
N ASP A 649 -4.86 -1.65 -5.92
CA ASP A 649 -5.15 -0.30 -6.37
C ASP A 649 -4.77 -0.10 -7.84
N GLY A 650 -5.77 -0.18 -8.72
CA GLY A 650 -5.56 0.00 -10.16
C GLY A 650 -5.16 1.44 -10.51
N ILE A 651 -5.68 2.42 -9.78
CA ILE A 651 -5.40 3.86 -10.04
C ILE A 651 -3.96 4.19 -9.64
N TYR A 652 -3.51 3.75 -8.46
CA TYR A 652 -2.12 3.91 -8.05
C TYR A 652 -1.16 3.15 -8.97
N ALA A 653 -1.52 1.92 -9.36
CA ALA A 653 -0.71 1.14 -10.31
C ALA A 653 -0.58 1.84 -11.67
N ALA A 654 -1.64 2.50 -12.16
CA ALA A 654 -1.58 3.31 -13.39
C ALA A 654 -0.65 4.52 -13.22
N ALA A 655 -0.72 5.23 -12.09
CA ALA A 655 0.18 6.34 -11.79
C ALA A 655 1.65 5.87 -11.78
N ARG A 656 1.96 4.75 -11.10
CA ARG A 656 3.30 4.14 -11.06
C ARG A 656 3.78 3.70 -12.45
N LEU A 657 2.87 3.19 -13.29
CA LEU A 657 3.20 2.87 -14.67
C LEU A 657 3.64 4.11 -15.45
N LEU A 658 2.92 5.21 -15.31
CA LEU A 658 3.29 6.48 -15.95
C LEU A 658 4.64 7.01 -15.46
N GLU A 659 4.93 6.95 -14.17
CA GLU A 659 6.22 7.29 -13.58
C GLU A 659 7.36 6.51 -14.25
N ILE A 660 7.23 5.18 -14.33
CA ILE A 660 8.24 4.30 -14.92
C ILE A 660 8.45 4.59 -16.41
N LEU A 661 7.35 4.73 -17.16
CA LEU A 661 7.42 4.95 -18.60
C LEU A 661 7.93 6.35 -18.96
N ALA A 662 7.60 7.34 -18.15
CA ALA A 662 8.03 8.72 -18.33
C ALA A 662 9.49 8.95 -17.88
N GLY A 663 9.94 8.21 -16.85
CA GLY A 663 11.29 8.30 -16.30
C GLY A 663 12.36 7.51 -17.08
N ASP A 664 12.03 6.95 -18.26
CA ASP A 664 13.02 6.23 -19.06
C ASP A 664 14.13 7.16 -19.57
N LEU A 665 15.34 6.99 -19.02
CA LEU A 665 16.50 7.84 -19.34
C LEU A 665 16.95 7.79 -20.80
N GLN A 666 16.56 6.74 -21.54
CA GLN A 666 16.87 6.61 -22.97
C GLN A 666 15.82 7.29 -23.85
N GLY A 667 14.75 7.83 -23.27
CA GLY A 667 13.67 8.49 -23.98
C GLY A 667 12.83 7.58 -24.87
N ARG A 668 12.86 6.26 -24.61
CA ARG A 668 12.07 5.27 -25.35
C ARG A 668 10.58 5.52 -25.20
N SER A 669 9.84 5.17 -26.22
CA SER A 669 8.37 5.14 -26.14
C SER A 669 7.89 3.99 -25.22
N PRO A 670 6.66 4.06 -24.65
CA PRO A 670 6.07 2.96 -23.90
C PRO A 670 6.13 1.62 -24.65
N GLU A 671 5.85 1.63 -25.93
CA GLU A 671 5.88 0.44 -26.79
C GLU A 671 7.28 -0.19 -26.89
N GLU A 672 8.32 0.63 -27.04
CA GLU A 672 9.72 0.16 -27.05
C GLU A 672 10.14 -0.41 -25.69
N ILE A 673 9.66 0.17 -24.58
CA ILE A 673 9.92 -0.34 -23.23
C ILE A 673 9.24 -1.72 -23.06
N PHE A 674 7.97 -1.86 -23.43
CA PHE A 674 7.26 -3.14 -23.37
C PHE A 674 7.86 -4.20 -24.30
N ALA A 675 8.44 -3.81 -25.43
CA ALA A 675 9.14 -4.73 -26.34
C ALA A 675 10.39 -5.36 -25.71
N THR A 676 10.96 -4.77 -24.65
CA THR A 676 12.09 -5.38 -23.90
C THR A 676 11.68 -6.53 -22.98
N LEU A 677 10.37 -6.69 -22.71
CA LEU A 677 9.87 -7.73 -21.85
C LEU A 677 9.71 -9.04 -22.65
N PRO A 678 9.98 -10.21 -22.04
CA PRO A 678 9.77 -11.50 -22.68
C PRO A 678 8.34 -11.65 -23.22
N LYS A 679 8.21 -12.34 -24.31
CA LYS A 679 6.93 -12.73 -24.93
C LYS A 679 6.88 -14.24 -25.08
N SER A 680 5.70 -14.80 -24.85
CA SER A 680 5.36 -16.20 -25.09
C SER A 680 4.07 -16.30 -25.89
N VAL A 681 3.77 -17.49 -26.39
CA VAL A 681 2.48 -17.81 -26.99
C VAL A 681 1.59 -18.37 -25.89
N SER A 682 0.46 -17.72 -25.61
CA SER A 682 -0.46 -18.14 -24.54
C SER A 682 -1.91 -18.22 -25.01
N THR A 683 -2.72 -19.01 -24.30
CA THR A 683 -4.17 -18.97 -24.45
C THR A 683 -4.76 -17.88 -23.57
N PRO A 684 -5.96 -17.35 -23.87
CA PRO A 684 -6.79 -16.71 -22.88
C PRO A 684 -7.14 -17.70 -21.74
N GLU A 685 -7.83 -17.22 -20.70
CA GLU A 685 -8.44 -18.13 -19.72
C GLU A 685 -9.55 -18.94 -20.39
N LEU A 686 -9.38 -20.26 -20.40
CA LEU A 686 -10.36 -21.19 -20.96
C LEU A 686 -11.24 -21.72 -19.82
N LYS A 687 -12.53 -21.88 -20.05
CA LYS A 687 -13.50 -22.33 -19.04
C LYS A 687 -14.15 -23.63 -19.47
N VAL A 688 -14.29 -24.57 -18.53
CA VAL A 688 -15.07 -25.82 -18.70
C VAL A 688 -16.15 -25.85 -17.63
N GLU A 689 -17.39 -25.75 -18.04
CA GLU A 689 -18.53 -25.75 -17.13
C GLU A 689 -18.75 -27.13 -16.51
N LEU A 690 -19.05 -27.17 -15.24
CA LEU A 690 -19.40 -28.36 -14.47
C LEU A 690 -20.62 -28.03 -13.57
N ALA A 691 -21.24 -29.08 -12.99
CA ALA A 691 -22.26 -28.87 -12.00
C ALA A 691 -21.67 -28.31 -10.68
N GLU A 692 -22.51 -27.66 -9.88
CA GLU A 692 -22.10 -27.05 -8.59
C GLU A 692 -21.40 -28.08 -7.69
N GLY A 693 -20.20 -27.73 -7.21
CA GLY A 693 -19.34 -28.59 -6.38
C GLY A 693 -18.60 -29.71 -7.12
N GLU A 694 -18.94 -30.02 -8.39
CA GLU A 694 -18.23 -31.05 -9.16
C GLU A 694 -16.83 -30.63 -9.57
N HIS A 695 -16.60 -29.35 -9.81
CA HIS A 695 -15.27 -28.81 -10.15
C HIS A 695 -14.22 -29.06 -9.07
N TYR A 696 -14.59 -29.03 -7.78
CA TYR A 696 -13.68 -29.36 -6.68
C TYR A 696 -13.39 -30.87 -6.65
N ARG A 697 -14.43 -31.69 -6.77
CA ARG A 697 -14.28 -33.17 -6.81
C ARG A 697 -13.46 -33.64 -8.01
N PHE A 698 -13.62 -32.93 -9.13
CA PHE A 698 -12.82 -33.20 -10.33
C PHE A 698 -11.34 -32.92 -10.06
N MET A 699 -11.01 -31.78 -9.46
CA MET A 699 -9.63 -31.42 -9.11
C MET A 699 -9.00 -32.42 -8.14
N ASP A 700 -9.75 -32.93 -7.16
CA ASP A 700 -9.25 -33.95 -6.22
C ASP A 700 -8.90 -35.27 -6.94
N LYS A 701 -9.74 -35.69 -7.86
CA LYS A 701 -9.47 -36.88 -8.69
C LYS A 701 -8.25 -36.66 -9.60
N LEU A 702 -8.19 -35.48 -10.24
CA LEU A 702 -7.08 -35.15 -11.13
C LEU A 702 -5.75 -35.18 -10.39
N ARG A 703 -5.67 -34.56 -9.20
CA ARG A 703 -4.44 -34.59 -8.39
C ARG A 703 -3.97 -35.97 -7.99
N GLN A 704 -4.90 -36.95 -7.85
CA GLN A 704 -4.58 -38.31 -7.47
C GLN A 704 -4.15 -39.20 -8.66
N GLN A 705 -4.62 -38.89 -9.86
CA GLN A 705 -4.50 -39.80 -11.03
C GLN A 705 -3.58 -39.23 -12.11
N ALA A 706 -3.43 -37.90 -12.19
CA ALA A 706 -2.69 -37.29 -13.29
C ALA A 706 -1.18 -37.57 -13.22
N ASN A 707 -0.62 -37.85 -14.37
CA ASN A 707 0.82 -38.01 -14.58
C ASN A 707 1.26 -37.03 -15.67
N PHE A 708 2.16 -36.13 -15.33
CA PHE A 708 2.73 -35.11 -16.22
C PHE A 708 4.21 -35.37 -16.52
N ASP A 709 4.65 -36.60 -16.38
CA ASP A 709 6.01 -37.10 -16.64
C ASP A 709 7.08 -36.24 -15.92
N ASP A 710 7.92 -35.52 -16.67
CA ASP A 710 9.06 -34.73 -16.18
C ASP A 710 8.72 -33.25 -15.81
N ALA A 711 7.44 -32.89 -15.84
CA ALA A 711 7.03 -31.54 -15.45
C ALA A 711 7.23 -31.24 -13.95
N ALA A 712 7.64 -30.02 -13.63
CA ALA A 712 7.63 -29.57 -12.25
C ALA A 712 6.19 -29.18 -11.84
N LEU A 713 5.63 -29.90 -10.85
CA LEU A 713 4.24 -29.73 -10.44
C LEU A 713 4.10 -28.72 -9.28
N THR A 714 3.17 -27.79 -9.41
CA THR A 714 2.72 -26.89 -8.38
C THR A 714 1.23 -27.11 -8.11
N THR A 715 0.89 -27.39 -6.83
CA THR A 715 -0.49 -27.71 -6.42
C THR A 715 -1.07 -26.70 -5.43
N ILE A 716 -0.49 -25.51 -5.35
CA ILE A 716 -0.88 -24.46 -4.41
C ILE A 716 -2.29 -23.93 -4.65
N ASP A 717 -2.70 -23.86 -5.93
CA ASP A 717 -4.05 -23.49 -6.37
C ASP A 717 -4.37 -24.19 -7.70
N GLY A 718 -5.04 -25.30 -7.63
CA GLY A 718 -5.23 -26.18 -8.78
C GLY A 718 -4.06 -27.12 -9.01
N LEU A 719 -3.72 -27.35 -10.27
CA LEU A 719 -2.57 -28.13 -10.71
C LEU A 719 -1.92 -27.41 -11.89
N ARG A 720 -0.71 -26.91 -11.66
CA ARG A 720 0.16 -26.33 -12.68
C ARG A 720 1.33 -27.26 -12.94
N ALA A 721 1.57 -27.54 -14.20
CA ALA A 721 2.70 -28.35 -14.67
C ALA A 721 3.60 -27.47 -15.54
N ASP A 722 4.85 -27.28 -15.12
CA ASP A 722 5.87 -26.44 -15.78
C ASP A 722 6.92 -27.35 -16.44
N TRP A 723 7.17 -27.15 -17.73
CA TRP A 723 8.26 -27.71 -18.54
C TRP A 723 9.26 -26.60 -18.89
N PRO A 724 10.45 -26.94 -19.40
CA PRO A 724 11.43 -25.94 -19.82
C PRO A 724 10.95 -24.95 -20.89
N ASP A 725 9.99 -25.39 -21.74
CA ASP A 725 9.49 -24.67 -22.91
C ASP A 725 8.03 -24.17 -22.75
N GLY A 726 7.45 -24.25 -21.53
CA GLY A 726 6.11 -23.76 -21.27
C GLY A 726 5.41 -24.44 -20.11
N TRP A 727 4.15 -24.08 -19.85
CA TRP A 727 3.36 -24.61 -18.75
C TRP A 727 1.87 -24.68 -19.08
N GLY A 728 1.17 -25.49 -18.31
CA GLY A 728 -0.29 -25.53 -18.30
C GLY A 728 -0.83 -25.52 -16.87
N LEU A 729 -2.02 -24.97 -16.71
CA LEU A 729 -2.74 -24.88 -15.45
C LEU A 729 -4.18 -25.36 -15.62
N VAL A 730 -4.68 -26.10 -14.65
CA VAL A 730 -6.10 -26.32 -14.40
C VAL A 730 -6.42 -26.10 -12.94
N ARG A 731 -7.48 -25.33 -12.65
CA ARG A 731 -7.93 -25.05 -11.28
C ARG A 731 -9.46 -24.96 -11.20
N ALA A 732 -10.00 -25.24 -10.03
CA ALA A 732 -11.41 -24.91 -9.75
C ALA A 732 -11.56 -23.40 -9.56
N SER A 733 -12.59 -22.80 -10.17
CA SER A 733 -12.94 -21.41 -9.89
C SER A 733 -13.51 -21.28 -8.48
N ASN A 734 -13.17 -20.19 -7.79
CA ASN A 734 -13.72 -19.87 -6.45
C ASN A 734 -15.07 -19.14 -6.50
N THR A 735 -15.50 -18.74 -7.71
CA THR A 735 -16.66 -17.85 -7.89
C THR A 735 -17.76 -18.45 -8.77
N THR A 736 -17.43 -19.45 -9.58
CA THR A 736 -18.34 -20.10 -10.52
C THR A 736 -18.03 -21.60 -10.62
N PRO A 737 -18.99 -22.48 -10.94
CA PRO A 737 -18.78 -23.92 -11.03
C PRO A 737 -18.08 -24.32 -12.34
N VAL A 738 -16.87 -23.79 -12.56
CA VAL A 738 -16.08 -24.06 -13.77
C VAL A 738 -14.64 -24.49 -13.40
N LEU A 739 -14.02 -25.27 -14.28
CA LEU A 739 -12.59 -25.37 -14.33
C LEU A 739 -12.03 -24.24 -15.18
N VAL A 740 -11.02 -23.56 -14.66
CA VAL A 740 -10.25 -22.53 -15.36
C VAL A 740 -8.94 -23.16 -15.82
N LEU A 741 -8.65 -23.03 -17.13
CA LEU A 741 -7.42 -23.51 -17.71
C LEU A 741 -6.68 -22.36 -18.39
N ARG A 742 -5.36 -22.40 -18.35
CA ARG A 742 -4.47 -21.52 -19.10
C ARG A 742 -3.22 -22.27 -19.53
N PHE A 743 -2.73 -21.98 -20.73
CA PHE A 743 -1.52 -22.57 -21.29
C PHE A 743 -0.63 -21.48 -21.85
N GLU A 744 0.67 -21.66 -21.70
CA GLU A 744 1.70 -20.78 -22.24
C GLU A 744 2.93 -21.57 -22.64
N ALA A 745 3.57 -21.19 -23.73
CA ALA A 745 4.81 -21.81 -24.19
C ALA A 745 5.65 -20.84 -25.03
N ASP A 746 6.91 -21.20 -25.26
CA ASP A 746 7.86 -20.40 -26.05
C ASP A 746 7.40 -20.30 -27.50
N ASP A 747 6.74 -21.34 -28.01
CA ASP A 747 6.21 -21.37 -29.37
C ASP A 747 4.88 -22.16 -29.48
N ALA A 748 4.26 -22.10 -30.66
CA ALA A 748 2.99 -22.76 -30.93
C ALA A 748 3.07 -24.29 -30.95
N VAL A 749 4.24 -24.86 -31.18
CA VAL A 749 4.43 -26.34 -31.20
C VAL A 749 4.45 -26.86 -29.77
N ALA A 750 5.23 -26.22 -28.90
CA ALA A 750 5.27 -26.53 -27.48
C ALA A 750 3.90 -26.31 -26.83
N LEU A 751 3.19 -25.21 -27.17
CA LEU A 751 1.85 -24.93 -26.67
C LEU A 751 0.88 -26.08 -27.00
N LYS A 752 0.85 -26.54 -28.24
CA LYS A 752 0.00 -27.67 -28.67
C LYS A 752 0.35 -28.97 -27.95
N ARG A 753 1.64 -29.23 -27.75
CA ARG A 753 2.11 -30.42 -27.01
C ARG A 753 1.57 -30.40 -25.57
N ILE A 754 1.74 -29.27 -24.89
CA ILE A 754 1.26 -29.08 -23.50
C ILE A 754 -0.25 -29.22 -23.41
N GLN A 755 -0.99 -28.58 -24.31
CA GLN A 755 -2.44 -28.76 -24.41
C GLN A 755 -2.84 -30.24 -24.62
N GLN A 756 -2.12 -30.97 -25.47
CA GLN A 756 -2.41 -32.38 -25.71
C GLN A 756 -2.17 -33.25 -24.46
N VAL A 757 -1.12 -32.96 -23.68
CA VAL A 757 -0.86 -33.65 -22.41
C VAL A 757 -2.00 -33.38 -21.42
N PHE A 758 -2.40 -32.14 -21.25
CA PHE A 758 -3.54 -31.78 -20.37
C PHE A 758 -4.86 -32.41 -20.85
N ARG A 759 -5.12 -32.41 -22.17
CA ARG A 759 -6.31 -33.03 -22.74
C ARG A 759 -6.37 -34.52 -22.35
N GLN A 760 -5.29 -35.26 -22.46
CA GLN A 760 -5.22 -36.66 -22.08
C GLN A 760 -5.51 -36.87 -20.59
N GLN A 761 -4.91 -36.07 -19.71
CA GLN A 761 -5.10 -36.21 -18.28
C GLN A 761 -6.54 -35.83 -17.85
N LEU A 762 -7.12 -34.77 -18.41
CA LEU A 762 -8.47 -34.33 -18.10
C LEU A 762 -9.52 -35.33 -18.56
N LEU A 763 -9.39 -35.88 -19.79
CA LEU A 763 -10.30 -36.89 -20.33
C LEU A 763 -10.12 -38.26 -19.66
N ALA A 764 -8.98 -38.56 -19.05
CA ALA A 764 -8.78 -39.75 -18.22
C ALA A 764 -9.61 -39.67 -16.92
N VAL A 765 -9.83 -38.50 -16.37
CA VAL A 765 -10.69 -38.28 -15.18
C VAL A 765 -12.16 -38.34 -15.57
N ASP A 766 -12.55 -37.64 -16.65
CA ASP A 766 -13.91 -37.65 -17.19
C ASP A 766 -13.88 -37.55 -18.73
N SER A 767 -14.17 -38.69 -19.40
CA SER A 767 -14.18 -38.77 -20.85
C SER A 767 -15.28 -37.95 -21.55
N LYS A 768 -16.24 -37.41 -20.80
CA LYS A 768 -17.36 -36.61 -21.33
C LYS A 768 -17.08 -35.11 -21.36
N LEU A 769 -15.96 -34.65 -20.81
CA LEU A 769 -15.61 -33.23 -20.81
C LEU A 769 -15.49 -32.70 -22.23
N GLN A 770 -16.12 -31.56 -22.45
CA GLN A 770 -15.95 -30.76 -23.66
C GLN A 770 -14.84 -29.71 -23.42
N LEU A 771 -13.66 -29.99 -24.01
CA LEU A 771 -12.51 -29.13 -23.82
C LEU A 771 -12.43 -28.10 -24.96
N PRO A 772 -12.29 -26.78 -24.65
CA PRO A 772 -12.28 -25.70 -25.64
C PRO A 772 -10.92 -25.50 -26.34
N PHE A 773 -10.04 -26.51 -26.34
CA PHE A 773 -8.70 -26.45 -26.95
C PHE A 773 -8.29 -27.78 -27.56
#